data_974f05af40dca7f52da7b491a3aefede
#
_entry.id   974f05af40dca7f52da7b491a3aefede
#
_cell.length_a   1.000
_cell.length_b   1.000
_cell.length_c   1.000
_cell.angle_alpha   90.00
_cell.angle_beta   90.00
_cell.angle_gamma   90.00
#
_symmetry.space_group_name_H-M   'P 1'
#
loop_
_entity.id
_entity.type
_entity.pdbx_description
1 polymer ?
#
loop_
_entity_poly.entity_id
_entity_poly.type
_entity_poly.pdbx_seq_one_letter_code
_entity_poly.pdbx_strand_id
1 'polypeptide(L)'
;MAKREFTLENTRNIGIMAHIDAGKTTTTERVLYYTGKIHKIGETHEGASQMDWMEQEQERGITITSAATTAQWKGHRINIIDTPGHVDFTVEVERSLRVLDGAVAVLDAQSGVEPQTETVWRQATTYGVPRIVFANKMDKIGADFLYSVRTIHERLQANAHPIQLPIGAEDEFSGIIDLIKMKAEIYTNDLGTDIQETDIPEDLQDLAEEWREKLVEAVAETDEELMERYLEGDEISQEELKAAIRKATCAAEFYPVLCGSAFKNKGVQLMLDAVVDYLPSPLDVPAIKGIDPNTDEETERHSSDEEPFSALAFKVMTDPFVGRLTFFRVYSGTLQSGSYVKNSTKGKRERVGRILQMHANSRQEIPEVFSGDIAAAVGLKDTTTGDTLCDEKAEVILESMEFPDPVIEVAIEPKSKADQDKMGIALQKLAEEDPTFRAYTNQETGETVIAGMGELHLDIIVDRMRREFKVEANVGAPQVSYRETFRASTQAEGKFVRQSGGKGQYGHVWIEFAPNEEGAGFEFENAIVGGVVPREYIPAVEAGLKDAMENGVLAGYPLVDIKAKLYDGSYHDVDSSETAFKVAASMALKAAAKKAQPAILEPMMAVEITVPEEYFGDVMGHVNARRGRVEGSEVRGNAQIVKGMIPLSEMFGYATTLRSATQGRGTFSMTFDHYEDVPKSIAEEIIKKNGGNGE
;
A
#
# COMPACT_ATOMS: atom_id res chain seq x y z
N MET A 1 20.15 26.54 16.39
CA MET A 1 19.45 25.25 16.34
C MET A 1 18.18 25.36 17.13
N ALA A 2 17.04 25.06 16.54
CA ALA A 2 15.80 24.96 17.27
C ALA A 2 15.94 23.81 18.30
N LYS A 3 15.30 23.96 19.46
CA LYS A 3 15.31 22.91 20.46
C LYS A 3 14.18 21.93 20.13
N ARG A 4 14.48 20.63 20.14
CA ARG A 4 13.48 19.56 19.99
C ARG A 4 12.39 19.74 21.07
N GLU A 5 11.14 19.77 20.68
CA GLU A 5 10.00 19.91 21.59
C GLU A 5 9.71 18.61 22.34
N PHE A 6 9.74 17.47 21.61
CA PHE A 6 9.54 16.13 22.17
C PHE A 6 10.77 15.26 21.92
N THR A 7 11.14 14.44 22.90
CA THR A 7 12.21 13.46 22.73
C THR A 7 11.78 12.36 21.75
N LEU A 8 12.75 11.61 21.21
CA LEU A 8 12.46 10.45 20.36
C LEU A 8 11.62 9.40 21.10
N GLU A 9 11.91 9.16 22.38
CA GLU A 9 11.14 8.23 23.23
C GLU A 9 9.67 8.62 23.35
N ASN A 10 9.37 9.92 23.33
CA ASN A 10 8.02 10.47 23.45
C ASN A 10 7.39 10.79 22.09
N THR A 11 7.87 10.18 21.02
CA THR A 11 7.32 10.30 19.68
C THR A 11 6.71 8.98 19.24
N ARG A 12 5.54 9.04 18.59
CA ARG A 12 4.87 7.89 17.98
C ARG A 12 4.50 8.24 16.54
N ASN A 13 4.92 7.39 15.60
CA ASN A 13 4.54 7.50 14.19
C ASN A 13 3.63 6.35 13.86
N ILE A 14 2.33 6.60 13.80
CA ILE A 14 1.32 5.57 13.66
C ILE A 14 0.44 5.75 12.44
N GLY A 15 -0.03 4.63 11.89
CA GLY A 15 -1.10 4.59 10.91
C GLY A 15 -2.40 4.08 11.51
N ILE A 16 -3.51 4.52 10.94
CA ILE A 16 -4.82 3.93 11.22
C ILE A 16 -5.27 3.20 9.97
N MET A 17 -5.41 1.89 10.08
CA MET A 17 -5.79 1.00 9.00
C MET A 17 -7.10 0.29 9.33
N ALA A 18 -7.97 0.11 8.35
CA ALA A 18 -9.27 -0.50 8.54
C ALA A 18 -9.88 -0.98 7.24
N HIS A 19 -10.82 -1.92 7.34
CA HIS A 19 -11.77 -2.19 6.27
C HIS A 19 -12.69 -0.97 6.01
N ILE A 20 -13.29 -0.89 4.82
CA ILE A 20 -14.31 0.11 4.49
C ILE A 20 -15.41 0.06 5.55
N ASP A 21 -15.88 1.22 5.98
CA ASP A 21 -16.95 1.37 6.96
C ASP A 21 -16.66 0.78 8.36
N ALA A 22 -15.43 0.35 8.69
CA ALA A 22 -15.10 -0.06 10.06
C ALA A 22 -15.06 1.12 11.06
N GLY A 23 -15.18 2.35 10.59
CA GLY A 23 -15.20 3.55 11.41
C GLY A 23 -13.83 4.20 11.58
N LYS A 24 -12.93 4.02 10.62
CA LYS A 24 -11.59 4.61 10.60
C LYS A 24 -11.62 6.14 10.76
N THR A 25 -12.29 6.83 9.84
CA THR A 25 -12.37 8.30 9.83
C THR A 25 -13.03 8.81 11.12
N THR A 26 -14.10 8.17 11.60
CA THR A 26 -14.73 8.52 12.87
C THR A 26 -13.74 8.39 14.04
N THR A 27 -12.96 7.32 14.06
CA THR A 27 -11.92 7.11 15.10
C THR A 27 -10.87 8.22 15.04
N THR A 28 -10.37 8.56 13.86
CA THR A 28 -9.38 9.62 13.67
C THR A 28 -9.92 10.99 14.10
N GLU A 29 -11.16 11.31 13.74
CA GLU A 29 -11.82 12.55 14.17
C GLU A 29 -11.94 12.65 15.69
N ARG A 30 -12.26 11.54 16.38
CA ARG A 30 -12.31 11.49 17.85
C ARG A 30 -10.92 11.66 18.48
N VAL A 31 -9.88 11.08 17.87
CA VAL A 31 -8.49 11.31 18.29
C VAL A 31 -8.15 12.80 18.21
N LEU A 32 -8.49 13.47 17.12
CA LEU A 32 -8.25 14.90 16.94
C LEU A 32 -9.03 15.74 17.98
N TYR A 33 -10.25 15.34 18.27
CA TYR A 33 -11.08 16.03 19.28
C TYR A 33 -10.49 15.92 20.69
N TYR A 34 -10.18 14.70 21.15
CA TYR A 34 -9.62 14.48 22.50
C TYR A 34 -8.22 15.04 22.69
N THR A 35 -7.45 15.18 21.61
CA THR A 35 -6.14 15.81 21.63
C THR A 35 -6.19 17.34 21.47
N GLY A 36 -7.40 17.92 21.38
CA GLY A 36 -7.62 19.38 21.31
C GLY A 36 -7.24 20.01 19.98
N LYS A 37 -7.10 19.23 18.91
CA LYS A 37 -6.78 19.72 17.57
C LYS A 37 -8.00 20.26 16.83
N ILE A 38 -9.18 19.76 17.14
CA ILE A 38 -10.47 20.27 16.67
C ILE A 38 -11.38 20.55 17.86
N HIS A 39 -12.23 21.57 17.71
CA HIS A 39 -13.12 22.03 18.79
C HIS A 39 -14.55 21.47 18.67
N LYS A 40 -14.89 20.91 17.53
CA LYS A 40 -16.19 20.32 17.24
C LYS A 40 -15.99 18.99 16.55
N ILE A 41 -16.74 17.98 16.99
CA ILE A 41 -16.75 16.66 16.37
C ILE A 41 -17.38 16.78 14.99
N GLY A 42 -16.65 16.37 13.95
CA GLY A 42 -17.16 16.21 12.58
C GLY A 42 -17.75 14.80 12.41
N GLU A 43 -18.93 14.72 11.80
CA GLU A 43 -19.55 13.45 11.42
C GLU A 43 -19.28 13.15 9.95
N THR A 44 -18.79 11.95 9.66
CA THR A 44 -18.43 11.51 8.29
C THR A 44 -19.64 11.51 7.36
N HIS A 45 -20.79 11.09 7.85
CA HIS A 45 -22.04 11.04 7.07
C HIS A 45 -22.60 12.41 6.71
N GLU A 46 -22.14 13.47 7.39
CA GLU A 46 -22.51 14.87 7.10
C GLU A 46 -21.47 15.59 6.24
N GLY A 47 -20.39 14.90 5.81
CA GLY A 47 -19.28 15.50 5.06
C GLY A 47 -18.48 16.53 5.85
N ALA A 48 -18.50 16.44 7.17
CA ALA A 48 -17.87 17.39 8.08
C ALA A 48 -16.50 16.94 8.61
N SER A 49 -15.96 15.84 8.10
CA SER A 49 -14.65 15.30 8.49
C SER A 49 -13.51 16.25 8.10
N GLN A 50 -12.58 16.46 9.03
CA GLN A 50 -11.41 17.30 8.82
C GLN A 50 -10.26 16.56 8.11
N MET A 51 -10.22 15.24 8.18
CA MET A 51 -9.19 14.41 7.55
C MET A 51 -9.52 14.07 6.10
N ASP A 52 -10.79 13.90 5.76
CA ASP A 52 -11.26 13.71 4.40
C ASP A 52 -11.43 15.10 3.73
N TRP A 53 -10.33 15.64 3.23
CA TRP A 53 -10.29 17.02 2.72
C TRP A 53 -10.73 17.18 1.26
N MET A 54 -10.75 16.08 0.50
CA MET A 54 -11.23 16.10 -0.88
C MET A 54 -12.75 16.04 -0.92
N GLU A 55 -13.36 16.83 -1.81
CA GLU A 55 -14.82 16.80 -2.02
C GLU A 55 -15.31 15.38 -2.34
N GLN A 56 -14.53 14.61 -3.09
CA GLN A 56 -14.83 13.22 -3.45
C GLN A 56 -14.83 12.27 -2.24
N GLU A 57 -13.93 12.48 -1.28
CA GLU A 57 -13.90 11.71 -0.03
C GLU A 57 -15.16 11.99 0.78
N GLN A 58 -15.54 13.26 0.90
CA GLN A 58 -16.73 13.69 1.62
C GLN A 58 -18.04 13.20 0.95
N GLU A 59 -18.14 13.32 -0.37
CA GLU A 59 -19.31 12.86 -1.13
C GLU A 59 -19.50 11.35 -1.10
N ARG A 60 -18.40 10.58 -1.15
CA ARG A 60 -18.41 9.11 -1.18
C ARG A 60 -18.34 8.47 0.20
N GLY A 61 -17.96 9.23 1.23
CA GLY A 61 -17.75 8.74 2.60
C GLY A 61 -16.58 7.79 2.74
N ILE A 62 -15.59 7.85 1.85
CA ILE A 62 -14.39 6.99 1.86
C ILE A 62 -13.12 7.83 1.83
N THR A 63 -12.09 7.39 2.52
CA THR A 63 -10.75 7.97 2.39
C THR A 63 -10.09 7.46 1.11
N ILE A 64 -9.65 8.37 0.26
CA ILE A 64 -9.01 8.09 -1.03
C ILE A 64 -7.50 8.25 -0.91
N THR A 65 -7.06 9.35 -0.30
CA THR A 65 -5.65 9.68 -0.12
C THR A 65 -5.27 9.66 1.35
N SER A 66 -4.06 9.17 1.67
CA SER A 66 -3.55 9.26 3.03
C SER A 66 -3.37 10.71 3.46
N ALA A 67 -3.83 11.04 4.65
CA ALA A 67 -3.65 12.35 5.27
C ALA A 67 -2.75 12.22 6.50
N ALA A 68 -1.80 13.15 6.67
CA ALA A 68 -0.91 13.18 7.82
C ALA A 68 -1.31 14.30 8.77
N THR A 69 -1.36 14.02 10.06
CA THR A 69 -1.62 15.03 11.10
C THR A 69 -0.78 14.73 12.34
N THR A 70 -0.62 15.76 13.17
CA THR A 70 0.12 15.67 14.43
C THR A 70 -0.78 15.99 15.60
N ALA A 71 -0.79 15.12 16.59
CA ALA A 71 -1.52 15.27 17.84
C ALA A 71 -0.57 15.16 19.05
N GLN A 72 -1.05 15.52 20.24
CA GLN A 72 -0.32 15.39 21.49
C GLN A 72 -1.18 14.68 22.52
N TRP A 73 -0.63 13.69 23.21
CA TRP A 73 -1.32 12.96 24.25
C TRP A 73 -0.38 12.57 25.38
N LYS A 74 -0.73 12.92 26.61
CA LYS A 74 0.06 12.58 27.82
C LYS A 74 1.57 12.81 27.69
N GLY A 75 1.95 13.98 27.18
CA GLY A 75 3.36 14.35 26.99
C GLY A 75 4.06 13.69 25.79
N HIS A 76 3.33 13.00 24.95
CA HIS A 76 3.81 12.38 23.71
C HIS A 76 3.31 13.12 22.49
N ARG A 77 4.14 13.15 21.45
CA ARG A 77 3.76 13.56 20.11
C ARG A 77 3.34 12.35 19.32
N ILE A 78 2.17 12.40 18.72
CA ILE A 78 1.63 11.33 17.90
C ILE A 78 1.45 11.87 16.49
N ASN A 79 2.26 11.41 15.56
CA ASN A 79 2.08 11.65 14.13
C ASN A 79 1.19 10.54 13.59
N ILE A 80 0.07 10.91 12.98
CA ILE A 80 -0.94 9.98 12.50
C ILE A 80 -1.02 10.09 10.99
N ILE A 81 -0.91 8.96 10.30
CA ILE A 81 -1.21 8.83 8.88
C ILE A 81 -2.51 8.04 8.76
N ASP A 82 -3.55 8.71 8.29
CA ASP A 82 -4.82 8.08 7.98
C ASP A 82 -4.75 7.45 6.59
N THR A 83 -4.94 6.14 6.49
CA THR A 83 -4.77 5.37 5.25
C THR A 83 -6.11 5.05 4.60
N PRO A 84 -6.20 4.96 3.26
CA PRO A 84 -7.40 4.48 2.60
C PRO A 84 -7.81 3.08 3.04
N GLY A 85 -9.11 2.80 3.03
CA GLY A 85 -9.64 1.46 3.33
C GLY A 85 -10.06 0.67 2.08
N HIS A 86 -9.99 1.25 0.88
CA HIS A 86 -10.44 0.61 -0.35
C HIS A 86 -9.31 -0.10 -1.09
N VAL A 87 -9.61 -1.26 -1.67
CA VAL A 87 -8.62 -2.11 -2.37
C VAL A 87 -7.91 -1.44 -3.55
N ASP A 88 -8.58 -0.54 -4.26
CA ASP A 88 -7.97 0.20 -5.37
C ASP A 88 -6.85 1.14 -4.90
N PHE A 89 -6.77 1.41 -3.59
CA PHE A 89 -5.79 2.29 -2.96
C PHE A 89 -4.84 1.56 -2.02
N THR A 90 -4.68 0.25 -2.16
CA THR A 90 -3.75 -0.55 -1.33
C THR A 90 -2.32 -0.03 -1.37
N VAL A 91 -1.91 0.58 -2.47
CA VAL A 91 -0.60 1.21 -2.61
C VAL A 91 -0.41 2.43 -1.72
N GLU A 92 -1.47 3.22 -1.50
CA GLU A 92 -1.44 4.31 -0.50
C GLU A 92 -1.23 3.77 0.91
N VAL A 93 -1.85 2.63 1.22
CA VAL A 93 -1.65 1.93 2.50
C VAL A 93 -0.22 1.46 2.62
N GLU A 94 0.31 0.81 1.59
CA GLU A 94 1.67 0.28 1.57
C GLU A 94 2.73 1.37 1.72
N ARG A 95 2.60 2.47 1.00
CA ARG A 95 3.46 3.66 1.15
C ARG A 95 3.46 4.19 2.59
N SER A 96 2.29 4.25 3.19
CA SER A 96 2.14 4.72 4.57
C SER A 96 2.78 3.75 5.55
N LEU A 97 2.52 2.45 5.43
CA LEU A 97 3.08 1.42 6.29
C LEU A 97 4.62 1.41 6.28
N ARG A 98 5.23 1.73 5.15
CA ARG A 98 6.69 1.76 5.01
C ARG A 98 7.37 2.79 5.91
N VAL A 99 6.69 3.88 6.24
CA VAL A 99 7.24 4.99 7.03
C VAL A 99 6.70 5.04 8.47
N LEU A 100 5.84 4.12 8.84
CA LEU A 100 5.26 4.04 10.17
C LEU A 100 6.08 3.14 11.10
N ASP A 101 6.08 3.48 12.39
CA ASP A 101 6.67 2.65 13.43
C ASP A 101 5.65 1.70 14.05
N GLY A 102 4.38 2.04 14.00
CA GLY A 102 3.29 1.22 14.49
C GLY A 102 1.97 1.55 13.81
N ALA A 103 0.95 0.74 14.03
CA ALA A 103 -0.37 0.95 13.47
C ALA A 103 -1.49 0.56 14.42
N VAL A 104 -2.66 1.18 14.21
CA VAL A 104 -3.92 0.80 14.85
C VAL A 104 -4.81 0.15 13.79
N ALA A 105 -5.12 -1.13 13.96
CA ALA A 105 -6.06 -1.85 13.11
C ALA A 105 -7.47 -1.71 13.69
N VAL A 106 -8.35 -1.02 12.99
CA VAL A 106 -9.74 -0.81 13.41
C VAL A 106 -10.62 -1.86 12.76
N LEU A 107 -11.34 -2.64 13.58
CA LEU A 107 -12.31 -3.64 13.15
C LEU A 107 -13.73 -3.19 13.46
N ASP A 108 -14.70 -3.61 12.64
CA ASP A 108 -16.11 -3.56 13.01
C ASP A 108 -16.40 -4.76 13.92
N ALA A 109 -16.85 -4.50 15.16
CA ALA A 109 -17.10 -5.55 16.16
C ALA A 109 -18.24 -6.52 15.75
N GLN A 110 -19.05 -6.16 14.80
CA GLN A 110 -20.07 -7.06 14.22
C GLN A 110 -19.47 -8.04 13.21
N SER A 111 -18.56 -7.55 12.36
CA SER A 111 -18.00 -8.32 11.24
C SER A 111 -16.70 -9.04 11.58
N GLY A 112 -15.95 -8.53 12.54
CA GLY A 112 -14.60 -8.99 12.84
C GLY A 112 -13.61 -8.71 11.71
N VAL A 113 -12.72 -9.65 11.43
CA VAL A 113 -11.75 -9.53 10.33
C VAL A 113 -12.46 -9.72 8.99
N GLU A 114 -12.25 -8.77 8.08
CA GLU A 114 -12.82 -8.71 6.74
C GLU A 114 -11.68 -8.77 5.69
N PRO A 115 -11.95 -9.04 4.40
CA PRO A 115 -10.90 -9.30 3.40
C PRO A 115 -9.86 -8.20 3.26
N GLN A 116 -10.29 -6.94 3.31
CA GLN A 116 -9.36 -5.81 3.23
C GLN A 116 -8.49 -5.74 4.49
N THR A 117 -9.03 -6.13 5.64
CA THR A 117 -8.25 -6.26 6.88
C THR A 117 -7.14 -7.29 6.69
N GLU A 118 -7.42 -8.44 6.07
CA GLU A 118 -6.42 -9.47 5.79
C GLU A 118 -5.31 -8.95 4.88
N THR A 119 -5.67 -8.23 3.82
CA THR A 119 -4.70 -7.64 2.89
C THR A 119 -3.78 -6.64 3.57
N VAL A 120 -4.36 -5.66 4.27
CA VAL A 120 -3.59 -4.62 4.97
C VAL A 120 -2.75 -5.21 6.11
N TRP A 121 -3.30 -6.22 6.81
CA TRP A 121 -2.57 -6.93 7.86
C TRP A 121 -1.34 -7.66 7.32
N ARG A 122 -1.48 -8.34 6.18
CA ARG A 122 -0.37 -9.01 5.49
C ARG A 122 0.70 -8.01 5.07
N GLN A 123 0.31 -6.87 4.49
CA GLN A 123 1.25 -5.80 4.14
C GLN A 123 1.99 -5.27 5.38
N ALA A 124 1.28 -5.02 6.48
CA ALA A 124 1.90 -4.59 7.73
C ALA A 124 2.87 -5.64 8.29
N THR A 125 2.58 -6.93 8.11
CA THR A 125 3.47 -8.03 8.49
C THR A 125 4.73 -8.07 7.63
N THR A 126 4.60 -7.84 6.33
CA THR A 126 5.76 -7.76 5.41
C THR A 126 6.74 -6.66 5.81
N TYR A 127 6.24 -5.52 6.25
CA TYR A 127 7.08 -4.42 6.74
C TYR A 127 7.44 -4.50 8.23
N GLY A 128 7.04 -5.56 8.93
CA GLY A 128 7.32 -5.74 10.35
C GLY A 128 6.72 -4.67 11.27
N VAL A 129 5.59 -4.08 10.88
CA VAL A 129 4.95 -2.98 11.62
C VAL A 129 4.20 -3.51 12.84
N PRO A 130 4.58 -3.14 14.08
CA PRO A 130 3.83 -3.44 15.29
C PRO A 130 2.41 -2.87 15.26
N ARG A 131 1.45 -3.59 15.81
CA ARG A 131 0.03 -3.22 15.73
C ARG A 131 -0.68 -3.42 17.06
N ILE A 132 -1.65 -2.54 17.32
CA ILE A 132 -2.74 -2.77 18.27
C ILE A 132 -4.05 -2.87 17.48
N VAL A 133 -5.01 -3.59 18.02
CA VAL A 133 -6.32 -3.78 17.38
C VAL A 133 -7.38 -3.05 18.20
N PHE A 134 -8.24 -2.31 17.51
CA PHE A 134 -9.37 -1.60 18.11
C PHE A 134 -10.67 -2.13 17.51
N ALA A 135 -11.39 -2.97 18.28
CA ALA A 135 -12.71 -3.45 17.91
C ALA A 135 -13.73 -2.32 18.17
N ASN A 136 -14.06 -1.62 17.10
CA ASN A 136 -14.93 -0.45 17.07
C ASN A 136 -16.40 -0.84 16.85
N LYS A 137 -17.30 0.09 17.07
CA LYS A 137 -18.74 -0.07 16.89
C LYS A 137 -19.38 -1.08 17.83
N MET A 138 -18.93 -1.13 19.07
CA MET A 138 -19.54 -1.96 20.11
C MET A 138 -21.01 -1.59 20.40
N ASP A 139 -21.47 -0.42 19.95
CA ASP A 139 -22.85 0.06 20.01
C ASP A 139 -23.75 -0.48 18.88
N LYS A 140 -23.18 -1.15 17.87
CA LYS A 140 -23.92 -1.66 16.71
C LYS A 140 -24.65 -2.95 17.05
N ILE A 141 -25.86 -3.14 16.52
CA ILE A 141 -26.64 -4.39 16.66
C ILE A 141 -25.82 -5.56 16.12
N GLY A 142 -25.66 -6.61 16.92
CA GLY A 142 -24.85 -7.77 16.58
C GLY A 142 -23.35 -7.62 16.86
N ALA A 143 -22.94 -6.57 17.55
CA ALA A 143 -21.55 -6.41 17.98
C ALA A 143 -21.14 -7.50 18.97
N ASP A 144 -20.05 -8.20 18.68
CA ASP A 144 -19.47 -9.27 19.52
C ASP A 144 -17.93 -9.14 19.53
N PHE A 145 -17.43 -8.68 20.68
CA PHE A 145 -16.00 -8.47 20.85
C PHE A 145 -15.20 -9.78 20.80
N LEU A 146 -15.65 -10.81 21.47
CA LEU A 146 -14.95 -12.11 21.52
C LEU A 146 -14.98 -12.84 20.18
N TYR A 147 -16.06 -12.66 19.40
CA TYR A 147 -16.09 -13.10 18.03
C TYR A 147 -15.00 -12.40 17.19
N SER A 148 -14.86 -11.08 17.33
CA SER A 148 -13.81 -10.32 16.64
C SER A 148 -12.41 -10.85 16.99
N VAL A 149 -12.12 -11.12 18.26
CA VAL A 149 -10.85 -11.73 18.70
C VAL A 149 -10.63 -13.09 18.04
N ARG A 150 -11.66 -13.93 18.02
CA ARG A 150 -11.59 -15.26 17.38
C ARG A 150 -11.27 -15.15 15.89
N THR A 151 -11.88 -14.20 15.17
CA THR A 151 -11.60 -14.00 13.72
C THR A 151 -10.16 -13.57 13.48
N ILE A 152 -9.53 -12.84 14.40
CA ILE A 152 -8.11 -12.47 14.29
C ILE A 152 -7.24 -13.75 14.37
N HIS A 153 -7.52 -14.64 15.30
CA HIS A 153 -6.79 -15.90 15.43
C HIS A 153 -6.99 -16.80 14.20
N GLU A 154 -8.24 -16.98 13.77
CA GLU A 154 -8.58 -17.91 12.68
C GLU A 154 -8.12 -17.44 11.29
N ARG A 155 -8.25 -16.15 11.01
CA ARG A 155 -8.00 -15.59 9.68
C ARG A 155 -6.62 -14.98 9.50
N LEU A 156 -6.10 -14.34 10.55
CA LEU A 156 -4.79 -13.68 10.50
C LEU A 156 -3.68 -14.53 11.11
N GLN A 157 -4.04 -15.61 11.82
CA GLN A 157 -3.11 -16.45 12.58
C GLN A 157 -2.19 -15.62 13.49
N ALA A 158 -2.74 -14.54 14.05
CA ALA A 158 -2.01 -13.57 14.85
C ALA A 158 -2.16 -13.87 16.34
N ASN A 159 -1.08 -13.71 17.09
CA ASN A 159 -1.07 -13.81 18.56
C ASN A 159 -1.67 -12.53 19.16
N ALA A 160 -3.00 -12.39 19.03
CA ALA A 160 -3.75 -11.23 19.48
C ALA A 160 -4.61 -11.59 20.69
N HIS A 161 -4.47 -10.82 21.78
CA HIS A 161 -5.21 -11.05 23.02
C HIS A 161 -5.82 -9.75 23.54
N PRO A 162 -7.05 -9.83 24.10
CA PRO A 162 -7.66 -8.70 24.77
C PRO A 162 -6.81 -8.17 25.92
N ILE A 163 -6.63 -6.87 25.96
CA ILE A 163 -6.18 -6.15 27.16
C ILE A 163 -7.34 -5.41 27.82
N GLN A 164 -8.49 -5.46 27.19
CA GLN A 164 -9.76 -4.89 27.62
C GLN A 164 -10.89 -5.85 27.33
N LEU A 165 -11.98 -5.73 28.07
CA LEU A 165 -13.26 -6.35 27.78
C LEU A 165 -14.37 -5.29 27.79
N PRO A 166 -15.38 -5.37 26.93
CA PRO A 166 -16.52 -4.46 26.96
C PRO A 166 -17.45 -4.76 28.11
N ILE A 167 -18.08 -3.73 28.67
CA ILE A 167 -19.21 -3.84 29.60
C ILE A 167 -20.49 -3.60 28.81
N GLY A 168 -21.19 -4.70 28.51
CA GLY A 168 -22.33 -4.68 27.62
C GLY A 168 -21.95 -4.64 26.14
N ALA A 169 -22.96 -4.68 25.29
CA ALA A 169 -22.86 -4.53 23.84
C ALA A 169 -24.13 -3.83 23.33
N GLU A 170 -24.09 -3.34 22.09
CA GLU A 170 -25.19 -2.62 21.47
C GLU A 170 -25.60 -1.38 22.29
N ASP A 171 -26.88 -1.19 22.57
CA ASP A 171 -27.36 -0.05 23.37
C ASP A 171 -26.94 -0.11 24.86
N GLU A 172 -26.56 -1.28 25.34
CA GLU A 172 -26.10 -1.51 26.73
C GLU A 172 -24.58 -1.32 26.89
N PHE A 173 -23.86 -1.01 25.83
CA PHE A 173 -22.42 -0.74 25.90
C PHE A 173 -22.13 0.53 26.73
N SER A 174 -21.70 0.34 27.96
CA SER A 174 -21.57 1.41 28.97
C SER A 174 -20.15 1.70 29.44
N GLY A 175 -19.23 0.77 29.26
CA GLY A 175 -17.88 0.92 29.77
C GLY A 175 -16.93 -0.17 29.29
N ILE A 176 -15.73 -0.15 29.84
CA ILE A 176 -14.63 -1.04 29.45
C ILE A 176 -13.93 -1.56 30.71
N ILE A 177 -13.65 -2.84 30.76
CA ILE A 177 -12.82 -3.47 31.76
C ILE A 177 -11.37 -3.41 31.30
N ASP A 178 -10.48 -2.83 32.13
CA ASP A 178 -9.04 -2.87 31.91
C ASP A 178 -8.48 -4.15 32.58
N LEU A 179 -8.05 -5.11 31.77
CA LEU A 179 -7.53 -6.40 32.26
C LEU A 179 -6.14 -6.29 32.89
N ILE A 180 -5.44 -5.18 32.70
CA ILE A 180 -4.13 -4.95 33.30
C ILE A 180 -4.29 -4.39 34.72
N LYS A 181 -5.16 -3.41 34.89
CA LYS A 181 -5.48 -2.83 36.20
C LYS A 181 -6.49 -3.66 36.99
N MET A 182 -7.29 -4.49 36.33
CA MET A 182 -8.47 -5.17 36.90
C MET A 182 -9.47 -4.20 37.51
N LYS A 183 -9.80 -3.17 36.75
CA LYS A 183 -10.78 -2.14 37.05
C LYS A 183 -11.70 -1.90 35.85
N ALA A 184 -12.85 -1.31 36.13
CA ALA A 184 -13.81 -0.90 35.13
C ALA A 184 -13.75 0.62 34.89
N GLU A 185 -13.81 1.04 33.64
CA GLU A 185 -13.89 2.42 33.21
C GLU A 185 -15.31 2.68 32.68
N ILE A 186 -16.13 3.41 33.43
CA ILE A 186 -17.53 3.69 33.10
C ILE A 186 -17.66 5.10 32.52
N TYR A 187 -18.31 5.22 31.39
CA TYR A 187 -18.59 6.50 30.74
C TYR A 187 -19.89 7.08 31.28
N THR A 188 -19.85 8.29 31.81
CA THR A 188 -20.98 8.93 32.51
C THR A 188 -21.62 10.04 31.67
N ASN A 189 -21.01 10.44 30.54
CA ASN A 189 -21.57 11.45 29.62
C ASN A 189 -21.44 11.03 28.14
N ASP A 190 -22.27 11.61 27.29
CA ASP A 190 -22.32 11.30 25.86
C ASP A 190 -21.09 11.80 25.08
N LEU A 191 -20.36 12.77 25.59
CA LEU A 191 -19.12 13.26 24.98
C LEU A 191 -17.90 12.42 25.32
N GLY A 192 -18.06 11.42 26.20
CA GLY A 192 -16.97 10.54 26.62
C GLY A 192 -15.84 11.23 27.38
N THR A 193 -16.09 12.45 27.90
CA THR A 193 -15.08 13.25 28.62
C THR A 193 -15.04 12.96 30.12
N ASP A 194 -16.07 12.31 30.65
CA ASP A 194 -16.16 11.93 32.05
C ASP A 194 -16.14 10.40 32.16
N ILE A 195 -14.99 9.88 32.61
CA ILE A 195 -14.72 8.46 32.74
C ILE A 195 -14.47 8.19 34.25
N GLN A 196 -15.23 7.29 34.81
CA GLN A 196 -15.11 6.90 36.22
C GLN A 196 -14.50 5.50 36.34
N GLU A 197 -13.39 5.41 37.04
CA GLU A 197 -12.78 4.14 37.43
C GLU A 197 -13.55 3.54 38.61
N THR A 198 -14.03 2.32 38.45
CA THR A 198 -14.80 1.58 39.45
C THR A 198 -14.29 0.14 39.58
N ASP A 199 -14.82 -0.60 40.52
CA ASP A 199 -14.62 -2.06 40.60
C ASP A 199 -15.36 -2.73 39.41
N ILE A 200 -14.84 -3.88 39.00
CA ILE A 200 -15.48 -4.69 37.93
C ILE A 200 -16.85 -5.16 38.41
N PRO A 201 -17.92 -5.08 37.58
CA PRO A 201 -19.22 -5.63 37.93
C PRO A 201 -19.14 -7.10 38.32
N GLU A 202 -19.87 -7.50 39.40
CA GLU A 202 -19.81 -8.87 39.95
C GLU A 202 -20.08 -9.96 38.90
N ASP A 203 -21.02 -9.72 37.98
CA ASP A 203 -21.37 -10.64 36.90
C ASP A 203 -20.29 -10.79 35.81
N LEU A 204 -19.33 -9.89 35.75
CA LEU A 204 -18.22 -9.92 34.79
C LEU A 204 -16.87 -10.24 35.47
N GLN A 205 -16.83 -10.43 36.77
CA GLN A 205 -15.59 -10.67 37.52
C GLN A 205 -14.92 -11.98 37.08
N ASP A 206 -15.64 -13.08 37.00
CA ASP A 206 -15.10 -14.37 36.60
C ASP A 206 -14.55 -14.33 35.14
N LEU A 207 -15.26 -13.66 34.25
CA LEU A 207 -14.84 -13.47 32.86
C LEU A 207 -13.56 -12.64 32.78
N ALA A 208 -13.47 -11.58 33.57
CA ALA A 208 -12.28 -10.72 33.63
C ALA A 208 -11.05 -11.48 34.15
N GLU A 209 -11.23 -12.31 35.20
CA GLU A 209 -10.17 -13.15 35.75
C GLU A 209 -9.69 -14.19 34.74
N GLU A 210 -10.61 -14.86 34.04
CA GLU A 210 -10.28 -15.83 32.96
C GLU A 210 -9.45 -15.17 31.84
N TRP A 211 -9.87 -14.01 31.35
CA TRP A 211 -9.17 -13.33 30.27
C TRP A 211 -7.87 -12.67 30.74
N ARG A 212 -7.79 -12.24 31.99
CA ARG A 212 -6.52 -11.80 32.61
C ARG A 212 -5.50 -12.93 32.60
N GLU A 213 -5.90 -14.13 33.00
CA GLU A 213 -5.01 -15.30 33.04
C GLU A 213 -4.53 -15.65 31.61
N LYS A 214 -5.43 -15.71 30.64
CA LYS A 214 -5.08 -15.91 29.22
C LYS A 214 -4.11 -14.85 28.68
N LEU A 215 -4.30 -13.59 29.08
CA LEU A 215 -3.41 -12.49 28.70
C LEU A 215 -2.00 -12.69 29.28
N VAL A 216 -1.90 -13.01 30.55
CA VAL A 216 -0.62 -13.24 31.24
C VAL A 216 0.11 -14.44 30.62
N GLU A 217 -0.59 -15.54 30.35
CA GLU A 217 -0.04 -16.72 29.69
C GLU A 217 0.52 -16.38 28.30
N ALA A 218 -0.28 -15.71 27.46
CA ALA A 218 0.12 -15.34 26.11
C ALA A 218 1.32 -14.39 26.04
N VAL A 219 1.42 -13.48 27.00
CA VAL A 219 2.57 -12.57 27.12
C VAL A 219 3.79 -13.30 27.66
N ALA A 220 3.61 -14.21 28.64
CA ALA A 220 4.69 -15.01 29.19
C ALA A 220 5.35 -15.92 28.14
N GLU A 221 4.60 -16.44 27.16
CA GLU A 221 5.13 -17.22 26.03
C GLU A 221 6.16 -16.47 25.19
N THR A 222 6.17 -15.15 25.22
CA THR A 222 7.11 -14.30 24.48
C THR A 222 8.39 -13.96 25.25
N ASP A 223 8.49 -14.34 26.54
CA ASP A 223 9.60 -13.99 27.42
C ASP A 223 9.94 -15.15 28.36
N GLU A 224 11.13 -15.74 28.21
CA GLU A 224 11.54 -16.93 28.97
C GLU A 224 11.54 -16.69 30.49
N GLU A 225 12.02 -15.55 30.98
CA GLU A 225 12.05 -15.22 32.42
C GLU A 225 10.64 -15.08 32.99
N LEU A 226 9.75 -14.43 32.23
CA LEU A 226 8.36 -14.27 32.63
C LEU A 226 7.60 -15.61 32.62
N MET A 227 7.93 -16.50 31.67
CA MET A 227 7.35 -17.84 31.60
C MET A 227 7.77 -18.71 32.80
N GLU A 228 9.04 -18.67 33.19
CA GLU A 228 9.50 -19.40 34.38
C GLU A 228 8.73 -18.95 35.63
N ARG A 229 8.61 -17.66 35.86
CA ARG A 229 7.85 -17.10 36.99
C ARG A 229 6.37 -17.44 36.96
N TYR A 230 5.76 -17.39 35.77
CA TYR A 230 4.36 -17.77 35.57
C TYR A 230 4.13 -19.26 35.94
N LEU A 231 5.01 -20.15 35.50
CA LEU A 231 4.94 -21.60 35.83
C LEU A 231 5.19 -21.88 37.30
N GLU A 232 6.01 -21.08 37.99
CA GLU A 232 6.23 -21.17 39.45
C GLU A 232 5.07 -20.62 40.26
N GLY A 233 4.12 -19.93 39.63
CA GLY A 233 2.95 -19.32 40.25
C GLY A 233 3.23 -17.99 40.93
N ASP A 234 4.31 -17.32 40.56
CA ASP A 234 4.65 -15.99 41.05
C ASP A 234 3.66 -14.94 40.51
N GLU A 235 3.31 -13.99 41.35
CA GLU A 235 2.48 -12.87 40.96
C GLU A 235 3.25 -11.91 40.03
N ILE A 236 2.68 -11.61 38.88
CA ILE A 236 3.23 -10.64 37.92
C ILE A 236 2.55 -9.29 38.14
N SER A 237 3.35 -8.27 38.47
CA SER A 237 2.84 -6.91 38.71
C SER A 237 2.30 -6.24 37.44
N GLN A 238 1.51 -5.17 37.61
CA GLN A 238 0.99 -4.39 36.46
C GLN A 238 2.10 -3.80 35.62
N GLU A 239 3.15 -3.27 36.27
CA GLU A 239 4.29 -2.65 35.59
C GLU A 239 5.08 -3.68 34.79
N GLU A 240 5.30 -4.87 35.35
CA GLU A 240 5.97 -5.98 34.65
C GLU A 240 5.14 -6.46 33.45
N LEU A 241 3.83 -6.61 33.65
CA LEU A 241 2.93 -7.01 32.56
C LEU A 241 2.88 -5.97 31.45
N LYS A 242 2.79 -4.68 31.77
CA LYS A 242 2.85 -3.59 30.79
C LYS A 242 4.17 -3.59 30.02
N ALA A 243 5.29 -3.73 30.71
CA ALA A 243 6.61 -3.76 30.08
C ALA A 243 6.76 -4.98 29.12
N ALA A 244 6.25 -6.14 29.55
CA ALA A 244 6.26 -7.34 28.72
C ALA A 244 5.36 -7.24 27.49
N ILE A 245 4.16 -6.69 27.64
CA ILE A 245 3.24 -6.42 26.50
C ILE A 245 3.89 -5.45 25.52
N ARG A 246 4.49 -4.36 26.01
CA ARG A 246 5.20 -3.41 25.14
C ARG A 246 6.33 -4.07 24.38
N LYS A 247 7.18 -4.84 25.06
CA LYS A 247 8.31 -5.56 24.43
C LYS A 247 7.83 -6.49 23.33
N ALA A 248 6.82 -7.31 23.61
CA ALA A 248 6.27 -8.25 22.65
C ALA A 248 5.54 -7.55 21.47
N THR A 249 4.82 -6.46 21.75
CA THR A 249 4.13 -5.67 20.72
C THR A 249 5.13 -4.98 19.79
N CYS A 250 6.17 -4.35 20.35
CA CYS A 250 7.24 -3.72 19.56
C CYS A 250 8.01 -4.72 18.70
N ALA A 251 8.12 -5.97 19.14
CA ALA A 251 8.70 -7.07 18.36
C ALA A 251 7.75 -7.66 17.31
N ALA A 252 6.50 -7.20 17.23
CA ALA A 252 5.42 -7.75 16.40
C ALA A 252 5.13 -9.24 16.66
N GLU A 253 5.33 -9.69 17.90
CA GLU A 253 5.06 -11.06 18.39
C GLU A 253 3.73 -11.16 19.13
N PHE A 254 3.18 -10.04 19.54
CA PHE A 254 1.94 -9.92 20.30
C PHE A 254 1.14 -8.70 19.82
N TYR A 255 -0.18 -8.82 19.77
CA TYR A 255 -1.08 -7.75 19.32
C TYR A 255 -2.17 -7.50 20.36
N PRO A 256 -2.09 -6.39 21.15
CA PRO A 256 -3.13 -6.03 22.09
C PRO A 256 -4.46 -5.72 21.40
N VAL A 257 -5.55 -6.28 21.91
CA VAL A 257 -6.90 -6.01 21.37
C VAL A 257 -7.69 -5.18 22.38
N LEU A 258 -8.22 -4.06 21.88
CA LEU A 258 -9.04 -3.11 22.61
C LEU A 258 -10.44 -3.09 22.04
N CYS A 259 -11.38 -2.50 22.78
CA CYS A 259 -12.76 -2.33 22.36
C CYS A 259 -13.26 -0.91 22.58
N GLY A 260 -14.27 -0.53 21.83
CA GLY A 260 -14.91 0.76 21.98
C GLY A 260 -15.95 1.07 20.91
N SER A 261 -16.46 2.28 20.96
CA SER A 261 -17.31 2.88 19.94
C SER A 261 -16.90 4.32 19.73
N ALA A 262 -16.21 4.59 18.63
CA ALA A 262 -15.84 5.95 18.27
C ALA A 262 -17.07 6.84 18.07
N PHE A 263 -18.14 6.32 17.47
CA PHE A 263 -19.39 7.04 17.27
C PHE A 263 -20.06 7.44 18.59
N LYS A 264 -20.05 6.58 19.59
CA LYS A 264 -20.58 6.86 20.94
C LYS A 264 -19.55 7.48 21.88
N ASN A 265 -18.39 7.87 21.38
CA ASN A 265 -17.34 8.54 22.15
C ASN A 265 -16.79 7.68 23.34
N LYS A 266 -16.69 6.37 23.16
CA LYS A 266 -16.22 5.44 24.19
C LYS A 266 -15.01 4.65 23.74
N GLY A 267 -13.96 4.63 24.54
CA GLY A 267 -12.77 3.81 24.33
C GLY A 267 -11.63 4.46 23.55
N VAL A 268 -11.81 5.63 22.94
CA VAL A 268 -10.78 6.28 22.14
C VAL A 268 -9.61 6.81 22.97
N GLN A 269 -9.88 7.37 24.15
CA GLN A 269 -8.82 7.82 25.07
C GLN A 269 -7.97 6.63 25.57
N LEU A 270 -8.60 5.51 25.87
CA LEU A 270 -7.90 4.28 26.28
C LEU A 270 -7.09 3.69 25.10
N MET A 271 -7.57 3.83 23.88
CA MET A 271 -6.78 3.49 22.70
C MET A 271 -5.55 4.39 22.55
N LEU A 272 -5.67 5.69 22.79
CA LEU A 272 -4.54 6.62 22.78
C LEU A 272 -3.53 6.28 23.89
N ASP A 273 -4.00 5.88 25.07
CA ASP A 273 -3.14 5.36 26.13
C ASP A 273 -2.38 4.12 25.68
N ALA A 274 -3.03 3.18 25.01
CA ALA A 274 -2.40 1.99 24.47
C ALA A 274 -1.38 2.31 23.36
N VAL A 275 -1.62 3.29 22.52
CA VAL A 275 -0.64 3.79 21.52
C VAL A 275 0.62 4.26 22.22
N VAL A 276 0.50 5.04 23.29
CA VAL A 276 1.63 5.55 24.06
C VAL A 276 2.35 4.42 24.79
N ASP A 277 1.60 3.51 25.42
CA ASP A 277 2.13 2.47 26.29
C ASP A 277 2.77 1.30 25.52
N TYR A 278 2.23 0.91 24.35
CA TYR A 278 2.59 -0.35 23.68
C TYR A 278 3.16 -0.20 22.28
N LEU A 279 2.87 0.86 21.55
CA LEU A 279 3.44 1.06 20.23
C LEU A 279 4.86 1.66 20.31
N PRO A 280 5.75 1.31 19.38
CA PRO A 280 7.14 1.74 19.45
C PRO A 280 7.33 3.23 19.19
N SER A 281 8.37 3.77 19.81
CA SER A 281 9.00 5.03 19.42
C SER A 281 9.99 4.79 18.28
N PRO A 282 10.51 5.83 17.61
CA PRO A 282 11.59 5.66 16.63
C PRO A 282 12.86 4.98 17.16
N LEU A 283 13.07 4.97 18.48
CA LEU A 283 14.20 4.27 19.12
C LEU A 283 13.96 2.76 19.31
N ASP A 284 12.71 2.33 19.36
CA ASP A 284 12.35 0.93 19.56
C ASP A 284 12.34 0.12 18.26
N VAL A 285 12.41 0.77 17.11
CA VAL A 285 12.45 0.11 15.81
C VAL A 285 13.90 -0.09 15.35
N PRO A 286 14.18 -1.14 14.54
CA PRO A 286 15.51 -1.34 13.98
C PRO A 286 16.00 -0.13 13.16
N ALA A 287 17.32 0.06 13.10
CA ALA A 287 17.93 1.02 12.18
C ALA A 287 17.50 0.76 10.75
N ILE A 288 17.22 1.82 9.99
CA ILE A 288 16.85 1.66 8.59
C ILE A 288 18.06 1.28 7.76
N LYS A 289 17.90 0.26 6.94
CA LYS A 289 18.90 -0.20 6.00
C LYS A 289 18.88 0.62 4.71
N GLY A 290 20.03 0.71 4.06
CA GLY A 290 20.18 1.34 2.79
C GLY A 290 21.46 0.91 2.11
N ILE A 291 21.73 1.45 0.93
CA ILE A 291 22.91 1.19 0.12
C ILE A 291 23.63 2.51 -0.12
N ASP A 292 24.94 2.55 0.07
CA ASP A 292 25.76 3.69 -0.36
C ASP A 292 25.86 3.65 -1.91
N PRO A 293 25.33 4.66 -2.62
CA PRO A 293 25.33 4.66 -4.09
C PRO A 293 26.72 4.78 -4.73
N ASN A 294 27.74 5.10 -3.95
CA ASN A 294 29.10 5.24 -4.44
C ASN A 294 29.91 3.94 -4.32
N THR A 295 29.61 3.11 -3.32
CA THR A 295 30.35 1.88 -3.01
C THR A 295 29.56 0.61 -3.22
N ASP A 296 28.22 0.70 -3.41
CA ASP A 296 27.26 -0.42 -3.42
C ASP A 296 27.28 -1.27 -2.13
N GLU A 297 27.78 -0.71 -1.03
CA GLU A 297 27.83 -1.38 0.27
C GLU A 297 26.54 -1.11 1.08
N GLU A 298 26.10 -2.12 1.81
CA GLU A 298 25.00 -1.95 2.76
C GLU A 298 25.43 -1.00 3.89
N THR A 299 24.53 -0.12 4.27
CA THR A 299 24.72 0.85 5.35
C THR A 299 23.43 0.95 6.17
N GLU A 300 23.55 1.46 7.37
CA GLU A 300 22.41 1.67 8.29
C GLU A 300 22.38 3.13 8.74
N ARG A 301 21.18 3.59 9.09
CA ARG A 301 20.94 4.89 9.73
C ARG A 301 20.13 4.66 11.00
N HIS A 302 20.62 5.18 12.12
CA HIS A 302 19.98 5.11 13.42
C HIS A 302 19.16 6.36 13.67
N SER A 303 18.13 6.25 14.48
CA SER A 303 17.30 7.37 14.91
C SER A 303 18.09 8.25 15.88
N SER A 304 18.83 9.22 15.36
CA SER A 304 19.65 10.18 16.10
C SER A 304 19.76 11.50 15.33
N ASP A 305 19.62 12.63 16.05
CA ASP A 305 19.79 13.96 15.47
C ASP A 305 21.26 14.26 15.09
N GLU A 306 22.22 13.51 15.63
CA GLU A 306 23.66 13.69 15.40
C GLU A 306 24.17 12.93 14.18
N GLU A 307 23.42 11.95 13.69
CA GLU A 307 23.77 11.24 12.46
C GLU A 307 23.54 12.11 11.21
N PRO A 308 24.19 11.78 10.07
CA PRO A 308 23.92 12.44 8.80
C PRO A 308 22.42 12.35 8.44
N PHE A 309 21.88 13.44 7.89
CA PHE A 309 20.46 13.48 7.48
C PHE A 309 20.15 12.42 6.45
N SER A 310 19.07 11.70 6.70
CA SER A 310 18.43 10.81 5.74
C SER A 310 16.93 10.81 5.93
N ALA A 311 16.18 10.83 4.82
CA ALA A 311 14.72 10.83 4.81
C ALA A 311 14.20 10.11 3.57
N LEU A 312 13.00 9.58 3.68
CA LEU A 312 12.27 8.94 2.59
C LEU A 312 11.05 9.78 2.22
N ALA A 313 10.97 10.19 0.95
CA ALA A 313 9.80 10.82 0.38
C ALA A 313 8.74 9.76 0.09
N PHE A 314 7.64 9.75 0.84
CA PHE A 314 6.62 8.71 0.72
C PHE A 314 5.33 9.15 0.04
N LYS A 315 5.15 10.45 -0.15
CA LYS A 315 3.99 11.00 -0.84
C LYS A 315 4.30 12.35 -1.46
N VAL A 316 3.83 12.57 -2.67
CA VAL A 316 3.85 13.86 -3.36
C VAL A 316 2.41 14.24 -3.67
N MET A 317 2.05 15.49 -3.46
CA MET A 317 0.75 16.03 -3.84
C MET A 317 0.87 17.45 -4.38
N THR A 318 -0.09 17.86 -5.18
CA THR A 318 -0.21 19.23 -5.68
C THR A 318 -1.24 19.98 -4.84
N ASP A 319 -0.79 21.05 -4.21
CA ASP A 319 -1.64 21.91 -3.39
C ASP A 319 -1.96 23.21 -4.15
N PRO A 320 -3.22 23.69 -4.15
CA PRO A 320 -3.62 24.87 -4.90
C PRO A 320 -2.91 26.16 -4.47
N PHE A 321 -2.45 26.24 -3.21
CA PHE A 321 -1.92 27.47 -2.62
C PHE A 321 -0.38 27.50 -2.55
N VAL A 322 0.23 26.35 -2.23
CA VAL A 322 1.69 26.26 -2.04
C VAL A 322 2.39 25.50 -3.16
N GLY A 323 1.65 24.91 -4.09
CA GLY A 323 2.17 24.12 -5.19
C GLY A 323 2.52 22.70 -4.77
N ARG A 324 3.65 22.20 -5.25
CA ARG A 324 4.07 20.82 -4.96
C ARG A 324 4.53 20.65 -3.52
N LEU A 325 3.90 19.72 -2.81
CA LEU A 325 4.22 19.27 -1.47
C LEU A 325 4.83 17.86 -1.54
N THR A 326 5.97 17.67 -0.90
CA THR A 326 6.61 16.35 -0.75
C THR A 326 6.61 15.97 0.71
N PHE A 327 5.84 14.96 1.08
CA PHE A 327 5.82 14.40 2.43
C PHE A 327 7.00 13.46 2.60
N PHE A 328 7.71 13.60 3.70
CA PHE A 328 8.87 12.77 3.99
C PHE A 328 8.95 12.39 5.47
N ARG A 329 9.54 11.23 5.73
CA ARG A 329 9.93 10.77 7.06
C ARG A 329 11.43 10.94 7.23
N VAL A 330 11.85 11.60 8.30
CA VAL A 330 13.25 11.71 8.70
C VAL A 330 13.64 10.47 9.50
N TYR A 331 14.64 9.73 9.03
CA TYR A 331 15.16 8.54 9.72
C TYR A 331 16.38 8.86 10.56
N SER A 332 17.21 9.80 10.14
CA SER A 332 18.41 10.25 10.87
C SER A 332 18.71 11.71 10.61
N GLY A 333 19.41 12.33 11.54
CA GLY A 333 19.87 13.71 11.42
C GLY A 333 18.78 14.75 11.51
N THR A 334 19.13 15.97 11.12
CA THR A 334 18.24 17.15 11.12
C THR A 334 18.30 17.87 9.78
N LEU A 335 17.21 18.58 9.45
CA LEU A 335 17.13 19.38 8.22
C LEU A 335 16.53 20.73 8.53
N GLN A 336 17.21 21.81 8.11
CA GLN A 336 16.74 23.18 8.24
C GLN A 336 16.01 23.64 6.97
N SER A 337 14.96 24.43 7.16
CA SER A 337 14.28 25.14 6.09
C SER A 337 15.28 26.03 5.32
N GLY A 338 15.17 26.05 3.99
CA GLY A 338 16.05 26.80 3.12
C GLY A 338 17.39 26.13 2.78
N SER A 339 17.69 24.97 3.36
CA SER A 339 18.91 24.20 3.10
C SER A 339 18.83 23.33 1.84
N TYR A 340 19.95 22.69 1.51
CA TYR A 340 20.06 21.78 0.37
C TYR A 340 20.10 20.33 0.83
N VAL A 341 19.54 19.45 0.02
CA VAL A 341 19.60 18.00 0.17
C VAL A 341 20.03 17.35 -1.14
N LYS A 342 20.58 16.16 -1.04
CA LYS A 342 20.83 15.27 -2.17
C LYS A 342 19.64 14.31 -2.32
N ASN A 343 19.00 14.29 -3.48
CA ASN A 343 18.17 13.18 -3.89
C ASN A 343 19.10 12.09 -4.43
N SER A 344 19.43 11.13 -3.60
CA SER A 344 20.40 10.07 -3.93
C SER A 344 19.86 9.09 -4.96
N THR A 345 18.56 8.85 -4.98
CA THR A 345 17.89 7.97 -5.97
C THR A 345 18.07 8.50 -7.39
N LYS A 346 18.00 9.82 -7.58
CA LYS A 346 18.15 10.49 -8.88
C LYS A 346 19.50 11.18 -9.10
N GLY A 347 20.36 11.16 -8.11
CA GLY A 347 21.67 11.81 -8.16
C GLY A 347 21.63 13.34 -8.24
N LYS A 348 20.51 13.98 -7.87
CA LYS A 348 20.29 15.43 -8.00
C LYS A 348 20.35 16.16 -6.67
N ARG A 349 20.89 17.37 -6.69
CA ARG A 349 20.84 18.29 -5.56
C ARG A 349 19.59 19.16 -5.65
N GLU A 350 18.84 19.26 -4.55
CA GLU A 350 17.62 20.06 -4.49
C GLU A 350 17.62 20.98 -3.28
N ARG A 351 16.90 22.10 -3.39
CA ARG A 351 16.73 23.03 -2.28
C ARG A 351 15.38 22.84 -1.63
N VAL A 352 15.37 22.62 -0.32
CA VAL A 352 14.18 22.63 0.51
C VAL A 352 13.80 24.08 0.79
N GLY A 353 12.71 24.56 0.22
CA GLY A 353 12.25 25.95 0.40
C GLY A 353 11.71 26.15 1.81
N ARG A 354 10.56 25.59 2.10
CA ARG A 354 9.89 25.64 3.40
C ARG A 354 9.60 24.22 3.88
N ILE A 355 9.54 24.05 5.20
CA ILE A 355 9.13 22.81 5.83
C ILE A 355 7.82 23.09 6.59
N LEU A 356 6.83 22.25 6.35
CA LEU A 356 5.49 22.37 6.93
C LEU A 356 5.19 21.17 7.81
N GLN A 357 4.66 21.43 9.00
CA GLN A 357 4.03 20.44 9.84
C GLN A 357 2.53 20.49 9.62
N MET A 358 1.93 19.32 9.43
CA MET A 358 0.49 19.21 9.17
C MET A 358 -0.28 19.04 10.49
N HIS A 359 -1.36 19.79 10.63
CA HIS A 359 -2.27 19.72 11.76
C HIS A 359 -3.72 19.69 11.23
N ALA A 360 -4.23 18.50 10.93
CA ALA A 360 -5.52 18.35 10.26
C ALA A 360 -5.56 19.21 8.97
N ASN A 361 -6.45 20.17 8.87
CA ASN A 361 -6.56 21.08 7.72
C ASN A 361 -5.64 22.31 7.78
N SER A 362 -4.86 22.48 8.84
CA SER A 362 -3.94 23.59 8.98
C SER A 362 -2.49 23.19 8.74
N ARG A 363 -1.68 24.14 8.29
CA ARG A 363 -0.26 23.96 8.03
C ARG A 363 0.51 24.96 8.86
N GLN A 364 1.51 24.47 9.56
CA GLN A 364 2.42 25.29 10.34
C GLN A 364 3.80 25.22 9.73
N GLU A 365 4.36 26.38 9.37
CA GLU A 365 5.75 26.44 8.93
C GLU A 365 6.69 26.23 10.13
N ILE A 366 7.64 25.35 9.98
CA ILE A 366 8.64 25.02 11.00
C ILE A 366 10.05 25.26 10.46
N PRO A 367 10.98 25.76 11.31
CA PRO A 367 12.33 26.10 10.86
C PRO A 367 13.23 24.86 10.63
N GLU A 368 12.96 23.77 11.33
CA GLU A 368 13.82 22.60 11.35
C GLU A 368 12.99 21.32 11.65
N VAL A 369 13.39 20.20 11.07
CA VAL A 369 12.90 18.87 11.41
C VAL A 369 14.01 18.02 11.97
N PHE A 370 13.64 17.05 12.78
CA PHE A 370 14.52 16.17 13.54
C PHE A 370 14.30 14.72 13.15
N SER A 371 15.24 13.85 13.54
CA SER A 371 15.08 12.39 13.40
C SER A 371 13.75 11.92 13.97
N GLY A 372 13.04 11.04 13.27
CA GLY A 372 11.72 10.53 13.63
C GLY A 372 10.54 11.43 13.26
N ASP A 373 10.77 12.64 12.73
CA ASP A 373 9.70 13.54 12.32
C ASP A 373 9.10 13.14 10.97
N ILE A 374 7.81 13.44 10.82
CA ILE A 374 7.08 13.41 9.55
C ILE A 374 6.67 14.84 9.22
N ALA A 375 7.04 15.32 8.04
CA ALA A 375 6.78 16.67 7.60
C ALA A 375 6.58 16.74 6.09
N ALA A 376 6.20 17.92 5.60
CA ALA A 376 6.11 18.21 4.17
C ALA A 376 7.11 19.29 3.77
N ALA A 377 7.76 19.11 2.63
CA ALA A 377 8.66 20.09 2.03
C ALA A 377 8.01 20.77 0.83
N VAL A 378 8.23 22.07 0.72
CA VAL A 378 7.92 22.88 -0.47
C VAL A 378 9.22 23.21 -1.18
N GLY A 379 9.21 23.11 -2.51
CA GLY A 379 10.35 23.52 -3.33
C GLY A 379 11.16 22.39 -3.94
N LEU A 380 10.90 21.15 -3.59
CA LEU A 380 11.48 19.98 -4.25
C LEU A 380 10.80 19.79 -5.61
N LYS A 381 11.60 19.85 -6.69
CA LYS A 381 11.07 19.83 -8.07
C LYS A 381 11.16 18.46 -8.72
N ASP A 382 12.23 17.74 -8.45
CA ASP A 382 12.55 16.47 -9.10
C ASP A 382 12.20 15.26 -8.22
N THR A 383 12.01 15.45 -6.92
CA THR A 383 11.73 14.38 -5.97
C THR A 383 10.34 13.78 -6.22
N THR A 384 10.27 12.47 -6.33
CA THR A 384 9.04 11.69 -6.47
C THR A 384 8.86 10.73 -5.29
N THR A 385 7.71 10.08 -5.21
CA THR A 385 7.43 9.08 -4.17
C THR A 385 8.43 7.93 -4.24
N GLY A 386 9.01 7.54 -3.10
CA GLY A 386 10.03 6.51 -2.98
C GLY A 386 11.47 7.02 -3.05
N ASP A 387 11.69 8.29 -3.39
CA ASP A 387 13.04 8.86 -3.45
C ASP A 387 13.62 9.08 -2.05
N THR A 388 14.94 8.88 -1.92
CA THR A 388 15.69 9.17 -0.71
C THR A 388 16.27 10.58 -0.78
N LEU A 389 16.11 11.33 0.31
CA LEU A 389 16.75 12.62 0.54
C LEU A 389 17.81 12.45 1.63
N CYS A 390 19.04 12.90 1.38
CA CYS A 390 20.12 12.71 2.34
C CYS A 390 21.13 13.88 2.34
N ASP A 391 22.07 13.82 3.27
CA ASP A 391 23.24 14.71 3.30
C ASP A 391 24.15 14.41 2.10
N GLU A 392 24.63 15.46 1.43
CA GLU A 392 25.53 15.34 0.26
C GLU A 392 26.87 14.67 0.59
N LYS A 393 27.29 14.71 1.84
CA LYS A 393 28.56 14.13 2.29
C LYS A 393 28.47 12.69 2.78
N ALA A 394 27.26 12.21 3.00
CA ALA A 394 26.97 10.88 3.49
C ALA A 394 25.77 10.31 2.74
N GLU A 395 25.96 10.04 1.46
CA GLU A 395 24.90 9.57 0.58
C GLU A 395 24.44 8.15 0.99
N VAL A 396 23.14 7.94 0.92
CA VAL A 396 22.50 6.65 1.13
C VAL A 396 21.25 6.57 0.26
N ILE A 397 20.98 5.42 -0.30
CA ILE A 397 19.68 5.10 -0.90
C ILE A 397 19.02 4.15 0.08
N LEU A 398 17.95 4.62 0.74
CA LEU A 398 17.15 3.79 1.61
C LEU A 398 16.40 2.77 0.77
N GLU A 399 15.99 1.67 1.40
CA GLU A 399 15.23 0.63 0.73
C GLU A 399 14.04 1.23 -0.05
N SER A 400 13.98 0.92 -1.35
CA SER A 400 12.99 1.48 -2.26
C SER A 400 11.60 0.87 -2.02
N MET A 401 10.57 1.66 -2.31
CA MET A 401 9.19 1.16 -2.39
C MET A 401 8.99 0.52 -3.76
N GLU A 402 8.44 -0.68 -3.78
CA GLU A 402 7.97 -1.34 -4.99
C GLU A 402 6.49 -1.03 -5.20
N PHE A 403 6.11 -0.69 -6.42
CA PHE A 403 4.74 -0.37 -6.77
C PHE A 403 4.23 -1.37 -7.80
N PRO A 404 3.01 -1.93 -7.62
CA PRO A 404 2.43 -2.82 -8.60
C PRO A 404 2.14 -2.10 -9.91
N ASP A 405 2.25 -2.82 -11.00
CA ASP A 405 1.83 -2.32 -12.31
C ASP A 405 0.30 -2.16 -12.39
N PRO A 406 -0.19 -1.16 -13.12
CA PRO A 406 -1.61 -1.02 -13.40
C PRO A 406 -2.20 -2.27 -14.05
N VAL A 407 -3.45 -2.59 -13.72
CA VAL A 407 -4.16 -3.77 -14.23
C VAL A 407 -5.34 -3.45 -15.15
N ILE A 408 -5.79 -2.20 -15.15
CA ILE A 408 -6.90 -1.73 -15.98
C ILE A 408 -6.50 -0.48 -16.77
N GLU A 409 -6.99 -0.37 -17.98
CA GLU A 409 -6.74 0.76 -18.88
C GLU A 409 -8.04 1.34 -19.43
N VAL A 410 -8.03 2.65 -19.63
CA VAL A 410 -9.16 3.40 -20.21
C VAL A 410 -8.63 4.43 -21.19
N ALA A 411 -9.20 4.45 -22.40
CA ALA A 411 -8.94 5.54 -23.34
C ALA A 411 -9.71 6.79 -22.93
N ILE A 412 -9.04 7.93 -22.95
CA ILE A 412 -9.67 9.23 -22.67
C ILE A 412 -9.45 10.21 -23.83
N GLU A 413 -10.45 11.01 -24.09
CA GLU A 413 -10.43 12.01 -25.16
C GLU A 413 -10.89 13.36 -24.61
N PRO A 414 -10.12 14.46 -24.81
CA PRO A 414 -10.55 15.79 -24.39
C PRO A 414 -11.79 16.22 -25.19
N LYS A 415 -12.77 16.84 -24.51
CA LYS A 415 -13.99 17.32 -25.17
C LYS A 415 -13.76 18.52 -26.07
N SER A 416 -12.69 19.27 -25.86
CA SER A 416 -12.33 20.43 -26.66
C SER A 416 -10.82 20.52 -26.89
N LYS A 417 -10.42 21.29 -27.91
CA LYS A 417 -9.00 21.55 -28.18
C LYS A 417 -8.31 22.31 -27.03
N ALA A 418 -9.05 23.13 -26.29
CA ALA A 418 -8.54 23.84 -25.13
C ALA A 418 -8.30 22.91 -23.94
N ASP A 419 -9.02 21.80 -23.85
CA ASP A 419 -8.84 20.79 -22.82
C ASP A 419 -7.63 19.88 -23.09
N GLN A 420 -7.19 19.76 -24.35
CA GLN A 420 -6.07 18.89 -24.72
C GLN A 420 -4.76 19.27 -24.02
N ASP A 421 -4.39 20.55 -24.07
CA ASP A 421 -3.15 21.03 -23.44
C ASP A 421 -3.23 20.92 -21.91
N LYS A 422 -4.39 21.27 -21.34
CA LYS A 422 -4.64 21.12 -19.90
C LYS A 422 -4.64 19.66 -19.45
N MET A 423 -5.17 18.76 -20.27
CA MET A 423 -5.21 17.33 -19.99
C MET A 423 -3.80 16.76 -19.86
N GLY A 424 -2.88 17.09 -20.74
CA GLY A 424 -1.48 16.66 -20.66
C GLY A 424 -0.82 17.09 -19.34
N ILE A 425 -1.03 18.34 -18.94
CA ILE A 425 -0.50 18.87 -17.66
C ILE A 425 -1.15 18.17 -16.46
N ALA A 426 -2.47 17.97 -16.50
CA ALA A 426 -3.19 17.29 -15.42
C ALA A 426 -2.71 15.84 -15.24
N LEU A 427 -2.61 15.10 -16.35
CA LEU A 427 -2.15 13.71 -16.32
C LEU A 427 -0.71 13.58 -15.82
N GLN A 428 0.17 14.47 -16.23
CA GLN A 428 1.55 14.49 -15.74
C GLN A 428 1.58 14.69 -14.22
N LYS A 429 0.86 15.68 -13.70
CA LYS A 429 0.82 15.96 -12.25
C LYS A 429 0.23 14.79 -11.46
N LEU A 430 -0.85 14.19 -11.94
CA LEU A 430 -1.49 13.05 -11.31
C LEU A 430 -0.56 11.82 -11.29
N ALA A 431 0.19 11.58 -12.37
CA ALA A 431 1.19 10.52 -12.42
C ALA A 431 2.41 10.77 -11.51
N GLU A 432 2.76 12.04 -11.26
CA GLU A 432 3.80 12.38 -10.27
C GLU A 432 3.34 12.14 -8.82
N GLU A 433 2.05 12.27 -8.56
CA GLU A 433 1.45 12.02 -7.23
C GLU A 433 1.26 10.54 -6.94
N ASP A 434 0.84 9.77 -7.96
CA ASP A 434 0.48 8.36 -7.83
C ASP A 434 1.33 7.47 -8.76
N PRO A 435 2.29 6.73 -8.22
CA PRO A 435 3.18 5.88 -9.01
C PRO A 435 2.48 4.66 -9.63
N THR A 436 1.26 4.32 -9.22
CA THR A 436 0.44 3.25 -9.83
C THR A 436 -0.48 3.74 -10.93
N PHE A 437 -0.55 5.05 -11.10
CA PHE A 437 -1.25 5.68 -12.21
C PHE A 437 -0.28 5.96 -13.35
N ARG A 438 -0.62 5.55 -14.54
CA ARG A 438 0.14 5.83 -15.77
C ARG A 438 -0.75 6.48 -16.81
N ALA A 439 -0.16 7.39 -17.58
CA ALA A 439 -0.80 8.00 -18.73
C ALA A 439 0.18 7.97 -19.92
N TYR A 440 -0.28 7.51 -21.07
CA TYR A 440 0.53 7.42 -22.27
C TYR A 440 -0.34 7.58 -23.52
N THR A 441 0.29 7.87 -24.63
CA THR A 441 -0.38 7.90 -25.94
C THR A 441 -0.13 6.58 -26.66
N ASN A 442 -1.20 5.90 -27.03
CA ASN A 442 -1.10 4.72 -27.87
C ASN A 442 -0.59 5.13 -29.26
N GLN A 443 0.56 4.63 -29.65
CA GLN A 443 1.21 5.03 -30.90
C GLN A 443 0.46 4.55 -32.15
N GLU A 444 -0.32 3.48 -32.04
CA GLU A 444 -1.09 2.92 -33.16
C GLU A 444 -2.42 3.66 -33.37
N THR A 445 -3.14 3.95 -32.26
CA THR A 445 -4.46 4.58 -32.35
C THR A 445 -4.40 6.10 -32.19
N GLY A 446 -3.31 6.64 -31.64
CA GLY A 446 -3.18 8.06 -31.29
C GLY A 446 -4.01 8.49 -30.08
N GLU A 447 -4.68 7.55 -29.42
CA GLU A 447 -5.50 7.81 -28.24
C GLU A 447 -4.65 8.00 -26.99
N THR A 448 -5.08 8.88 -26.11
CA THR A 448 -4.52 8.98 -24.76
C THR A 448 -5.15 7.91 -23.87
N VAL A 449 -4.30 7.07 -23.28
CA VAL A 449 -4.71 5.98 -22.40
C VAL A 449 -4.27 6.29 -20.98
N ILE A 450 -5.14 6.04 -20.01
CA ILE A 450 -4.82 6.07 -18.58
C ILE A 450 -4.95 4.66 -18.02
N ALA A 451 -4.01 4.29 -17.15
CA ALA A 451 -3.93 2.97 -16.54
C ALA A 451 -3.86 3.10 -15.00
N GLY A 452 -4.53 2.19 -14.31
CA GLY A 452 -4.62 2.20 -12.84
C GLY A 452 -4.96 0.84 -12.23
N MET A 453 -5.21 0.83 -10.92
CA MET A 453 -5.40 -0.39 -10.14
C MET A 453 -6.85 -0.90 -10.12
N GLY A 454 -7.81 -0.11 -10.59
CA GLY A 454 -9.22 -0.49 -10.62
C GLY A 454 -10.11 0.59 -11.21
N GLU A 455 -11.39 0.25 -11.44
CA GLU A 455 -12.36 1.19 -12.01
C GLU A 455 -12.54 2.43 -11.13
N LEU A 456 -12.68 2.24 -9.83
CA LEU A 456 -12.83 3.35 -8.89
C LEU A 456 -11.60 4.26 -8.88
N HIS A 457 -10.41 3.69 -8.96
CA HIS A 457 -9.17 4.46 -9.07
C HIS A 457 -9.18 5.40 -10.28
N LEU A 458 -9.50 4.87 -11.47
CA LEU A 458 -9.56 5.67 -12.70
C LEU A 458 -10.72 6.68 -12.70
N ASP A 459 -11.88 6.32 -12.15
CA ASP A 459 -13.00 7.26 -11.96
C ASP A 459 -12.61 8.47 -11.12
N ILE A 460 -11.88 8.25 -10.04
CA ILE A 460 -11.40 9.31 -9.16
C ILE A 460 -10.38 10.19 -9.88
N ILE A 461 -9.45 9.61 -10.63
CA ILE A 461 -8.49 10.36 -11.45
C ILE A 461 -9.21 11.26 -12.47
N VAL A 462 -10.20 10.73 -13.18
CA VAL A 462 -10.99 11.52 -14.17
C VAL A 462 -11.77 12.64 -13.48
N ASP A 463 -12.37 12.36 -12.34
CA ASP A 463 -13.12 13.37 -11.58
C ASP A 463 -12.18 14.45 -11.00
N ARG A 464 -10.97 14.09 -10.55
CA ARG A 464 -9.92 15.05 -10.17
C ARG A 464 -9.50 15.95 -11.33
N MET A 465 -9.34 15.38 -12.53
CA MET A 465 -9.06 16.17 -13.74
C MET A 465 -10.13 17.24 -13.96
N ARG A 466 -11.41 16.89 -13.81
CA ARG A 466 -12.53 17.80 -13.96
C ARG A 466 -12.56 18.87 -12.87
N ARG A 467 -12.45 18.48 -11.59
CA ARG A 467 -12.60 19.38 -10.44
C ARG A 467 -11.39 20.28 -10.20
N GLU A 468 -10.20 19.68 -10.19
CA GLU A 468 -8.97 20.39 -9.83
C GLU A 468 -8.35 21.13 -11.03
N PHE A 469 -8.34 20.49 -12.20
CA PHE A 469 -7.67 21.00 -13.40
C PHE A 469 -8.63 21.65 -14.42
N LYS A 470 -9.94 21.55 -14.18
CA LYS A 470 -10.97 22.06 -15.10
C LYS A 470 -10.83 21.49 -16.51
N VAL A 471 -10.61 20.19 -16.62
CA VAL A 471 -10.49 19.42 -17.87
C VAL A 471 -11.71 18.53 -18.03
N GLU A 472 -12.41 18.68 -19.14
CA GLU A 472 -13.50 17.81 -19.53
C GLU A 472 -13.00 16.77 -20.54
N ALA A 473 -13.24 15.49 -20.24
CA ALA A 473 -12.85 14.38 -21.11
C ALA A 473 -13.98 13.36 -21.28
N ASN A 474 -14.02 12.72 -22.44
CA ASN A 474 -14.82 11.53 -22.67
C ASN A 474 -14.00 10.30 -22.26
N VAL A 475 -14.63 9.36 -21.57
CA VAL A 475 -14.00 8.15 -21.05
C VAL A 475 -14.53 6.96 -21.84
N GLY A 476 -13.65 6.14 -22.38
CA GLY A 476 -13.98 4.91 -23.08
C GLY A 476 -14.37 3.77 -22.14
N ALA A 477 -14.61 2.59 -22.72
CA ALA A 477 -14.86 1.39 -21.94
C ALA A 477 -13.57 0.86 -21.30
N PRO A 478 -13.62 0.30 -20.08
CA PRO A 478 -12.47 -0.32 -19.44
C PRO A 478 -11.87 -1.45 -20.28
N GLN A 479 -10.55 -1.49 -20.34
CA GLN A 479 -9.78 -2.54 -21.00
C GLN A 479 -8.85 -3.20 -19.99
N VAL A 480 -8.64 -4.50 -20.15
CA VAL A 480 -7.70 -5.25 -19.30
C VAL A 480 -6.28 -5.05 -19.81
N SER A 481 -5.35 -4.81 -18.90
CA SER A 481 -3.92 -4.75 -19.22
C SER A 481 -3.35 -6.17 -19.24
N TYR A 482 -3.35 -6.77 -20.43
CA TYR A 482 -2.75 -8.09 -20.64
C TYR A 482 -1.22 -8.03 -20.58
N ARG A 483 -0.58 -9.19 -20.43
CA ARG A 483 0.87 -9.37 -20.53
C ARG A 483 1.15 -10.52 -21.49
N GLU A 484 2.39 -10.62 -21.92
CA GLU A 484 2.89 -11.73 -22.71
C GLU A 484 4.03 -12.42 -21.99
N THR A 485 4.26 -13.70 -22.28
CA THR A 485 5.41 -14.45 -21.73
C THR A 485 5.81 -15.59 -22.68
N PHE A 486 6.96 -16.21 -22.45
CA PHE A 486 7.38 -17.42 -23.13
C PHE A 486 7.14 -18.66 -22.25
N ARG A 487 6.75 -19.76 -22.87
CA ARG A 487 6.53 -21.04 -22.18
C ARG A 487 7.58 -22.10 -22.52
N ALA A 488 8.45 -21.83 -23.47
CA ALA A 488 9.52 -22.73 -23.86
C ALA A 488 10.85 -21.97 -24.03
N SER A 489 11.94 -22.66 -23.75
CA SER A 489 13.28 -22.14 -24.02
C SER A 489 13.64 -22.28 -25.48
N THR A 490 14.36 -21.31 -26.03
CA THR A 490 14.83 -21.31 -27.40
C THR A 490 16.09 -20.48 -27.57
N GLN A 491 16.82 -20.74 -28.62
CA GLN A 491 17.94 -19.93 -29.06
C GLN A 491 17.57 -19.17 -30.34
N ALA A 492 17.94 -17.93 -30.41
CA ALA A 492 17.64 -17.08 -31.54
C ALA A 492 18.83 -16.19 -31.93
N GLU A 493 18.97 -16.02 -33.23
CA GLU A 493 19.94 -15.09 -33.84
C GLU A 493 19.27 -13.77 -34.14
N GLY A 494 19.93 -12.67 -33.76
CA GLY A 494 19.61 -11.35 -34.22
C GLY A 494 20.77 -10.76 -34.98
N LYS A 495 20.59 -10.51 -36.27
CA LYS A 495 21.61 -9.93 -37.14
C LYS A 495 21.08 -8.73 -37.91
N PHE A 496 21.61 -7.57 -37.57
CA PHE A 496 21.28 -6.32 -38.24
C PHE A 496 22.45 -5.84 -39.07
N VAL A 497 22.25 -5.79 -40.37
CA VAL A 497 23.24 -5.30 -41.32
C VAL A 497 22.56 -4.32 -42.25
N ARG A 498 23.06 -3.09 -42.31
CA ARG A 498 22.55 -2.06 -43.22
C ARG A 498 23.72 -1.31 -43.83
N GLN A 499 23.77 -1.26 -45.15
CA GLN A 499 24.71 -0.44 -45.91
C GLN A 499 23.92 0.57 -46.75
N SER A 500 24.12 1.84 -46.47
CA SER A 500 23.54 2.95 -47.21
C SER A 500 24.62 4.02 -47.40
N GLY A 501 25.30 4.02 -48.56
CA GLY A 501 26.15 5.07 -49.07
C GLY A 501 27.00 5.86 -48.05
N GLY A 502 27.89 5.19 -47.28
CA GLY A 502 28.71 5.78 -46.23
C GLY A 502 29.06 4.77 -45.14
N LYS A 503 29.05 5.17 -43.88
CA LYS A 503 29.27 4.28 -42.73
C LYS A 503 28.11 3.30 -42.60
N GLY A 504 28.37 2.00 -42.64
CA GLY A 504 27.39 0.95 -42.49
C GLY A 504 26.89 0.81 -41.04
N GLN A 505 25.97 -0.12 -40.82
CA GLN A 505 25.52 -0.54 -39.49
C GLN A 505 25.61 -2.05 -39.38
N TYR A 506 26.20 -2.54 -38.28
CA TYR A 506 26.38 -3.96 -38.05
C TYR A 506 26.19 -4.30 -36.56
N GLY A 507 25.25 -5.18 -36.28
CA GLY A 507 25.06 -5.78 -34.96
C GLY A 507 24.65 -7.25 -35.12
N HIS A 508 25.27 -8.15 -34.33
CA HIS A 508 24.99 -9.57 -34.44
C HIS A 508 25.11 -10.25 -33.07
N VAL A 509 24.04 -10.87 -32.63
CA VAL A 509 23.92 -11.53 -31.34
C VAL A 509 23.24 -12.89 -31.45
N TRP A 510 23.67 -13.82 -30.61
CA TRP A 510 23.00 -15.06 -30.31
C TRP A 510 22.53 -15.06 -28.87
N ILE A 511 21.24 -15.23 -28.63
CA ILE A 511 20.64 -15.15 -27.31
C ILE A 511 19.82 -16.40 -27.06
N GLU A 512 20.00 -16.99 -25.90
CA GLU A 512 19.15 -18.04 -25.37
C GLU A 512 18.07 -17.40 -24.50
N PHE A 513 16.81 -17.64 -24.82
CA PHE A 513 15.65 -17.18 -24.07
C PHE A 513 15.01 -18.34 -23.35
N ALA A 514 14.60 -18.13 -22.11
CA ALA A 514 13.93 -19.11 -21.28
C ALA A 514 12.83 -18.43 -20.43
N PRO A 515 11.76 -19.16 -20.06
CA PRO A 515 10.82 -18.70 -19.06
C PRO A 515 11.54 -18.42 -17.73
N ASN A 516 11.14 -17.35 -17.05
CA ASN A 516 11.52 -17.11 -15.66
C ASN A 516 10.39 -17.53 -14.72
N GLU A 517 10.64 -17.51 -13.42
CA GLU A 517 9.61 -17.72 -12.41
C GLU A 517 8.59 -16.61 -12.47
N GLU A 518 7.34 -16.91 -12.13
CA GLU A 518 6.24 -15.98 -12.13
C GLU A 518 6.54 -14.80 -11.20
N GLY A 519 6.41 -13.57 -11.72
CA GLY A 519 6.71 -12.35 -10.98
C GLY A 519 8.20 -12.03 -10.80
N ALA A 520 9.11 -12.88 -11.28
CA ALA A 520 10.56 -12.63 -11.18
C ALA A 520 11.09 -11.59 -12.18
N GLY A 521 10.28 -11.20 -13.16
CA GLY A 521 10.62 -10.18 -14.14
C GLY A 521 11.67 -10.61 -15.15
N PHE A 522 12.42 -9.63 -15.66
CA PHE A 522 13.45 -9.84 -16.68
C PHE A 522 14.82 -10.04 -16.04
N GLU A 523 15.48 -11.12 -16.44
CA GLU A 523 16.85 -11.45 -16.03
C GLU A 523 17.75 -11.52 -17.27
N PHE A 524 18.86 -10.75 -17.25
CA PHE A 524 19.84 -10.75 -18.32
C PHE A 524 21.17 -11.33 -17.84
N GLU A 525 21.68 -12.34 -18.55
CA GLU A 525 22.96 -12.97 -18.30
C GLU A 525 23.92 -12.70 -19.45
N ASN A 526 25.10 -12.18 -19.13
CA ASN A 526 26.19 -12.04 -20.09
C ASN A 526 27.12 -13.26 -20.00
N ALA A 527 27.08 -14.13 -21.01
CA ALA A 527 27.90 -15.32 -21.13
C ALA A 527 28.90 -15.25 -22.33
N ILE A 528 29.24 -14.05 -22.78
CA ILE A 528 30.17 -13.87 -23.87
C ILE A 528 31.58 -14.30 -23.45
N VAL A 529 32.21 -15.12 -24.31
CA VAL A 529 33.58 -15.58 -24.16
C VAL A 529 34.40 -15.11 -25.37
N GLY A 530 35.67 -14.72 -25.10
CA GLY A 530 36.61 -14.33 -26.16
C GLY A 530 36.36 -12.97 -26.80
N GLY A 531 35.42 -12.15 -26.26
CA GLY A 531 35.19 -10.80 -26.76
C GLY A 531 34.53 -10.72 -28.13
N VAL A 532 33.79 -11.75 -28.54
CA VAL A 532 33.05 -11.79 -29.82
C VAL A 532 32.00 -10.69 -29.93
N VAL A 533 31.47 -10.24 -28.80
CA VAL A 533 30.74 -8.99 -28.66
C VAL A 533 31.51 -8.09 -27.70
N PRO A 534 31.98 -6.90 -28.13
CA PRO A 534 32.70 -5.99 -27.28
C PRO A 534 31.88 -5.57 -26.03
N ARG A 535 32.56 -5.43 -24.90
CA ARG A 535 31.90 -5.12 -23.60
C ARG A 535 31.06 -3.85 -23.66
N GLU A 536 31.47 -2.87 -24.45
CA GLU A 536 30.76 -1.59 -24.63
C GLU A 536 29.37 -1.75 -25.27
N TYR A 537 29.10 -2.83 -26.03
CA TYR A 537 27.83 -3.07 -26.69
C TYR A 537 26.90 -3.98 -25.87
N ILE A 538 27.35 -4.64 -24.83
CA ILE A 538 26.53 -5.53 -24.00
C ILE A 538 25.39 -4.79 -23.30
N PRO A 539 25.59 -3.60 -22.71
CA PRO A 539 24.49 -2.81 -22.17
C PRO A 539 23.46 -2.41 -23.22
N ALA A 540 23.89 -2.18 -24.46
CA ALA A 540 22.99 -1.87 -25.58
C ALA A 540 22.13 -3.07 -25.97
N VAL A 541 22.65 -4.30 -25.89
CA VAL A 541 21.87 -5.52 -26.11
C VAL A 541 20.80 -5.66 -25.04
N GLU A 542 21.14 -5.49 -23.77
CA GLU A 542 20.16 -5.54 -22.67
C GLU A 542 19.09 -4.46 -22.81
N ALA A 543 19.49 -3.22 -23.10
CA ALA A 543 18.54 -2.12 -23.33
C ALA A 543 17.61 -2.40 -24.54
N GLY A 544 18.16 -2.93 -25.63
CA GLY A 544 17.38 -3.29 -26.80
C GLY A 544 16.38 -4.42 -26.55
N LEU A 545 16.71 -5.38 -25.69
CA LEU A 545 15.76 -6.41 -25.22
C LEU A 545 14.64 -5.79 -24.38
N LYS A 546 14.96 -4.95 -23.41
CA LYS A 546 13.97 -4.26 -22.57
C LYS A 546 13.00 -3.43 -23.41
N ASP A 547 13.51 -2.62 -24.33
CA ASP A 547 12.69 -1.80 -25.24
C ASP A 547 11.78 -2.67 -26.13
N ALA A 548 12.26 -3.81 -26.61
CA ALA A 548 11.48 -4.73 -27.43
C ALA A 548 10.42 -5.50 -26.62
N MET A 549 10.72 -5.80 -25.37
CA MET A 549 9.79 -6.48 -24.46
C MET A 549 8.59 -5.58 -24.10
N GLU A 550 8.77 -4.28 -24.01
CA GLU A 550 7.66 -3.34 -23.75
C GLU A 550 6.60 -3.37 -24.84
N ASN A 551 7.00 -3.64 -26.08
CA ASN A 551 6.10 -3.69 -27.24
C ASN A 551 5.51 -5.09 -27.51
N GLY A 552 5.90 -6.09 -26.76
CA GLY A 552 5.43 -7.47 -26.91
C GLY A 552 5.82 -8.12 -28.25
N VAL A 553 5.35 -9.35 -28.44
CA VAL A 553 5.66 -10.17 -29.63
C VAL A 553 4.43 -10.82 -30.29
N LEU A 554 3.28 -10.85 -29.58
CA LEU A 554 2.01 -11.44 -30.07
C LEU A 554 0.95 -10.39 -30.39
N ALA A 555 0.61 -9.59 -29.39
CA ALA A 555 -0.53 -8.68 -29.43
C ALA A 555 -0.17 -7.25 -28.98
N GLY A 556 1.11 -6.96 -28.81
CA GLY A 556 1.59 -5.64 -28.42
C GLY A 556 1.57 -5.39 -26.91
N TYR A 557 1.37 -6.40 -26.08
CA TYR A 557 1.42 -6.28 -24.62
C TYR A 557 2.82 -6.54 -24.08
N PRO A 558 3.20 -5.93 -22.94
CA PRO A 558 4.53 -6.13 -22.37
C PRO A 558 4.86 -7.62 -22.13
N LEU A 559 6.06 -8.01 -22.54
CA LEU A 559 6.59 -9.34 -22.32
C LEU A 559 7.25 -9.41 -20.95
N VAL A 560 6.86 -10.36 -20.11
CA VAL A 560 7.31 -10.49 -18.72
C VAL A 560 7.87 -11.87 -18.41
N ASP A 561 8.61 -11.99 -17.30
CA ASP A 561 9.12 -13.24 -16.74
C ASP A 561 9.96 -14.04 -17.73
N ILE A 562 11.02 -13.41 -18.24
CA ILE A 562 11.93 -13.97 -19.24
C ILE A 562 13.38 -13.86 -18.77
N LYS A 563 14.11 -14.93 -18.98
CA LYS A 563 15.58 -14.97 -18.90
C LYS A 563 16.17 -14.86 -20.28
N ALA A 564 17.13 -13.98 -20.46
CA ALA A 564 17.88 -13.82 -21.69
C ALA A 564 19.39 -13.97 -21.39
N LYS A 565 20.02 -14.93 -22.08
CA LYS A 565 21.44 -15.21 -21.96
C LYS A 565 22.14 -14.91 -23.29
N LEU A 566 22.91 -13.84 -23.31
CA LEU A 566 23.76 -13.50 -24.44
C LEU A 566 25.03 -14.36 -24.41
N TYR A 567 25.17 -15.29 -25.35
CA TYR A 567 26.29 -16.25 -25.34
C TYR A 567 27.21 -16.19 -26.54
N ASP A 568 26.79 -15.62 -27.66
CA ASP A 568 27.60 -15.51 -28.88
C ASP A 568 27.18 -14.29 -29.71
N GLY A 569 27.99 -13.95 -30.70
CA GLY A 569 27.73 -12.87 -31.64
C GLY A 569 28.97 -12.52 -32.47
N SER A 570 28.90 -11.41 -33.17
CA SER A 570 30.05 -10.85 -33.87
C SER A 570 29.91 -9.33 -34.03
N TYR A 571 31.00 -8.66 -34.29
CA TYR A 571 31.05 -7.22 -34.51
C TYR A 571 31.89 -6.88 -35.74
N HIS A 572 31.75 -5.66 -36.21
CA HIS A 572 32.56 -5.10 -37.27
C HIS A 572 33.24 -3.82 -36.76
N ASP A 573 34.57 -3.73 -36.97
CA ASP A 573 35.38 -2.67 -36.39
C ASP A 573 34.94 -1.24 -36.73
N VAL A 574 34.30 -1.07 -37.89
CA VAL A 574 33.89 0.27 -38.41
C VAL A 574 32.39 0.49 -38.29
N ASP A 575 31.56 -0.55 -38.53
CA ASP A 575 30.13 -0.44 -38.75
C ASP A 575 29.30 -0.82 -37.49
N SER A 576 29.92 -1.36 -36.46
CA SER A 576 29.25 -1.67 -35.20
C SER A 576 28.96 -0.41 -34.37
N SER A 577 27.79 -0.38 -33.74
CA SER A 577 27.33 0.71 -32.89
C SER A 577 26.35 0.18 -31.85
N GLU A 578 26.14 0.94 -30.78
CA GLU A 578 25.14 0.63 -29.76
C GLU A 578 23.75 0.48 -30.39
N THR A 579 23.38 1.36 -31.30
CA THR A 579 22.08 1.31 -32.00
C THR A 579 21.92 0.03 -32.82
N ALA A 580 22.98 -0.41 -33.52
CA ALA A 580 22.95 -1.65 -34.29
C ALA A 580 22.77 -2.87 -33.41
N PHE A 581 23.39 -2.92 -32.25
CA PHE A 581 23.21 -4.00 -31.26
C PHE A 581 21.85 -3.97 -30.57
N LYS A 582 21.27 -2.80 -30.30
CA LYS A 582 19.89 -2.69 -29.84
C LYS A 582 18.91 -3.30 -30.85
N VAL A 583 19.04 -2.96 -32.12
CA VAL A 583 18.21 -3.52 -33.18
C VAL A 583 18.42 -5.02 -33.33
N ALA A 584 19.67 -5.50 -33.29
CA ALA A 584 19.97 -6.92 -33.34
C ALA A 584 19.33 -7.70 -32.19
N ALA A 585 19.37 -7.17 -30.98
CA ALA A 585 18.70 -7.74 -29.81
C ALA A 585 17.18 -7.83 -30.00
N SER A 586 16.55 -6.78 -30.49
CA SER A 586 15.11 -6.79 -30.83
C SER A 586 14.77 -7.84 -31.89
N MET A 587 15.63 -7.99 -32.91
CA MET A 587 15.44 -9.03 -33.95
C MET A 587 15.55 -10.44 -33.37
N ALA A 588 16.49 -10.68 -32.45
CA ALA A 588 16.63 -11.96 -31.76
C ALA A 588 15.39 -12.30 -30.93
N LEU A 589 14.83 -11.34 -30.20
CA LEU A 589 13.61 -11.55 -29.42
C LEU A 589 12.42 -11.90 -30.33
N LYS A 590 12.22 -11.18 -31.43
CA LYS A 590 11.15 -11.46 -32.40
C LYS A 590 11.32 -12.82 -33.09
N ALA A 591 12.56 -13.23 -33.35
CA ALA A 591 12.85 -14.55 -33.90
C ALA A 591 12.57 -15.68 -32.88
N ALA A 592 12.89 -15.41 -31.59
CA ALA A 592 12.59 -16.33 -30.50
C ALA A 592 11.09 -16.55 -30.29
N ALA A 593 10.28 -15.50 -30.47
CA ALA A 593 8.83 -15.58 -30.33
C ALA A 593 8.17 -16.65 -31.17
N LYS A 594 8.73 -16.97 -32.35
CA LYS A 594 8.21 -18.03 -33.24
C LYS A 594 8.41 -19.45 -32.69
N LYS A 595 9.31 -19.63 -31.73
CA LYS A 595 9.73 -20.96 -31.23
C LYS A 595 9.51 -21.10 -29.72
N ALA A 596 9.40 -20.01 -28.99
CA ALA A 596 9.35 -19.99 -27.52
C ALA A 596 7.95 -20.21 -26.94
N GLN A 597 6.96 -20.59 -27.75
CA GLN A 597 5.56 -20.77 -27.33
C GLN A 597 5.03 -19.55 -26.55
N PRO A 598 4.93 -18.38 -27.16
CA PRO A 598 4.46 -17.19 -26.47
C PRO A 598 2.99 -17.34 -26.08
N ALA A 599 2.66 -16.84 -24.89
CA ALA A 599 1.32 -16.87 -24.32
C ALA A 599 0.89 -15.47 -23.88
N ILE A 600 -0.42 -15.21 -23.92
CA ILE A 600 -1.03 -14.02 -23.34
C ILE A 600 -1.46 -14.35 -21.92
N LEU A 601 -1.15 -13.44 -20.98
CA LEU A 601 -1.50 -13.53 -19.58
C LEU A 601 -2.60 -12.51 -19.27
N GLU A 602 -3.56 -12.91 -18.43
CA GLU A 602 -4.62 -12.06 -17.91
C GLU A 602 -4.51 -11.94 -16.38
N PRO A 603 -4.88 -10.78 -15.81
CA PRO A 603 -4.89 -10.61 -14.36
C PRO A 603 -6.03 -11.39 -13.73
N MET A 604 -5.69 -12.18 -12.71
CA MET A 604 -6.63 -12.91 -11.87
C MET A 604 -6.90 -12.13 -10.60
N MET A 605 -8.17 -11.99 -10.27
CA MET A 605 -8.62 -11.31 -9.06
C MET A 605 -9.04 -12.32 -8.00
N ALA A 606 -8.49 -12.18 -6.80
CA ALA A 606 -9.02 -12.82 -5.61
C ALA A 606 -10.31 -12.11 -5.23
N VAL A 607 -11.43 -12.82 -5.31
CA VAL A 607 -12.77 -12.29 -5.08
C VAL A 607 -13.39 -12.94 -3.86
N GLU A 608 -13.96 -12.11 -2.99
CA GLU A 608 -14.78 -12.56 -1.86
C GLU A 608 -16.17 -11.98 -2.00
N ILE A 609 -17.17 -12.85 -2.10
CA ILE A 609 -18.57 -12.47 -2.32
C ILE A 609 -19.36 -12.84 -1.08
N THR A 610 -20.00 -11.87 -0.46
CA THR A 610 -20.81 -12.03 0.76
C THR A 610 -22.28 -11.87 0.41
N VAL A 611 -23.06 -12.93 0.67
CA VAL A 611 -24.51 -12.96 0.38
C VAL A 611 -25.26 -13.67 1.49
N PRO A 612 -26.56 -13.41 1.67
CA PRO A 612 -27.41 -14.28 2.46
C PRO A 612 -27.43 -15.73 1.93
N GLU A 613 -27.60 -16.71 2.79
CA GLU A 613 -27.56 -18.15 2.47
C GLU A 613 -28.44 -18.52 1.26
N GLU A 614 -29.60 -17.90 1.13
CA GLU A 614 -30.55 -18.16 0.03
C GLU A 614 -29.98 -17.87 -1.37
N TYR A 615 -28.96 -17.01 -1.50
CA TYR A 615 -28.31 -16.64 -2.77
C TYR A 615 -26.97 -17.35 -3.01
N PHE A 616 -26.57 -18.25 -2.12
CA PHE A 616 -25.31 -18.95 -2.25
C PHE A 616 -25.18 -19.72 -3.57
N GLY A 617 -26.25 -20.43 -3.96
CA GLY A 617 -26.28 -21.17 -5.23
C GLY A 617 -26.12 -20.28 -6.46
N ASP A 618 -26.77 -19.12 -6.46
CA ASP A 618 -26.67 -18.15 -7.55
C ASP A 618 -25.25 -17.60 -7.69
N VAL A 619 -24.60 -17.29 -6.56
CA VAL A 619 -23.20 -16.79 -6.53
C VAL A 619 -22.23 -17.85 -7.02
N MET A 620 -22.39 -19.10 -6.63
CA MET A 620 -21.60 -20.20 -7.18
C MET A 620 -21.75 -20.31 -8.69
N GLY A 621 -22.97 -20.13 -9.20
CA GLY A 621 -23.25 -20.04 -10.63
C GLY A 621 -22.57 -18.84 -11.30
N HIS A 622 -22.54 -17.69 -10.65
CA HIS A 622 -21.87 -16.49 -11.17
C HIS A 622 -20.37 -16.68 -11.32
N VAL A 623 -19.70 -17.26 -10.30
CA VAL A 623 -18.25 -17.52 -10.34
C VAL A 623 -17.91 -18.45 -11.51
N ASN A 624 -18.66 -19.56 -11.64
CA ASN A 624 -18.44 -20.52 -12.72
C ASN A 624 -18.69 -19.92 -14.12
N ALA A 625 -19.77 -19.13 -14.27
CA ALA A 625 -20.10 -18.47 -15.54
C ALA A 625 -19.05 -17.43 -15.97
N ARG A 626 -18.27 -16.91 -15.02
CA ARG A 626 -17.20 -15.91 -15.23
C ARG A 626 -15.80 -16.52 -15.29
N ARG A 627 -15.68 -17.77 -15.70
CA ARG A 627 -14.41 -18.51 -15.78
C ARG A 627 -13.65 -18.55 -14.45
N GLY A 628 -14.36 -18.36 -13.34
CA GLY A 628 -13.78 -18.35 -12.02
C GLY A 628 -13.59 -19.75 -11.44
N ARG A 629 -12.71 -19.84 -10.45
CA ARG A 629 -12.50 -21.01 -9.61
C ARG A 629 -12.88 -20.68 -8.20
N VAL A 630 -13.80 -21.47 -7.62
CA VAL A 630 -14.14 -21.35 -6.19
C VAL A 630 -13.03 -22.04 -5.39
N GLU A 631 -12.43 -21.31 -4.47
CA GLU A 631 -11.39 -21.81 -3.57
C GLU A 631 -11.95 -22.26 -2.23
N GLY A 632 -13.04 -21.67 -1.82
CA GLY A 632 -13.71 -22.04 -0.58
C GLY A 632 -14.98 -21.24 -0.32
N SER A 633 -15.69 -21.68 0.69
CA SER A 633 -16.84 -20.93 1.22
C SER A 633 -16.89 -21.08 2.73
N GLU A 634 -17.37 -20.05 3.40
CA GLU A 634 -17.53 -20.04 4.85
C GLU A 634 -18.86 -19.38 5.24
N VAL A 635 -19.37 -19.80 6.39
CA VAL A 635 -20.54 -19.19 7.01
C VAL A 635 -20.08 -18.14 8.02
N ARG A 636 -20.61 -16.93 7.91
CA ARG A 636 -20.30 -15.84 8.84
C ARG A 636 -21.61 -15.23 9.34
N GLY A 637 -22.05 -15.65 10.53
CA GLY A 637 -23.36 -15.27 11.04
C GLY A 637 -24.49 -15.78 10.14
N ASN A 638 -25.29 -14.88 9.58
CA ASN A 638 -26.36 -15.17 8.64
C ASN A 638 -25.93 -15.01 7.17
N ALA A 639 -24.64 -14.84 6.90
CA ALA A 639 -24.12 -14.65 5.56
C ALA A 639 -23.23 -15.83 5.13
N GLN A 640 -23.30 -16.13 3.84
CA GLN A 640 -22.39 -17.04 3.15
C GLN A 640 -21.33 -16.20 2.43
N ILE A 641 -20.07 -16.61 2.56
CA ILE A 641 -18.95 -15.97 1.90
C ILE A 641 -18.34 -16.97 0.93
N VAL A 642 -18.26 -16.57 -0.34
CA VAL A 642 -17.63 -17.35 -1.40
C VAL A 642 -16.33 -16.71 -1.75
N LYS A 643 -15.23 -17.47 -1.64
CA LYS A 643 -13.88 -17.05 -2.05
C LYS A 643 -13.53 -17.74 -3.37
N GLY A 644 -12.96 -16.98 -4.30
CA GLY A 644 -12.56 -17.53 -5.58
C GLY A 644 -11.64 -16.63 -6.36
N MET A 645 -11.08 -17.20 -7.44
CA MET A 645 -10.27 -16.48 -8.42
C MET A 645 -11.06 -16.29 -9.68
N ILE A 646 -11.20 -15.04 -10.14
CA ILE A 646 -11.95 -14.69 -11.36
C ILE A 646 -11.08 -13.75 -12.21
N PRO A 647 -11.00 -13.96 -13.53
CA PRO A 647 -10.31 -13.02 -14.42
C PRO A 647 -10.93 -11.63 -14.35
N LEU A 648 -10.10 -10.59 -14.32
CA LEU A 648 -10.58 -9.20 -14.24
C LEU A 648 -11.54 -8.86 -15.38
N SER A 649 -11.30 -9.37 -16.59
CA SER A 649 -12.19 -9.14 -17.75
C SER A 649 -13.63 -9.58 -17.52
N GLU A 650 -13.85 -10.56 -16.65
CA GLU A 650 -15.18 -11.09 -16.32
C GLU A 650 -15.85 -10.36 -15.13
N MET A 651 -15.10 -9.49 -14.46
CA MET A 651 -15.59 -8.76 -13.29
C MET A 651 -16.23 -7.40 -13.62
N PHE A 652 -16.03 -6.88 -14.82
CA PHE A 652 -16.67 -5.63 -15.24
C PHE A 652 -18.20 -5.76 -15.18
N GLY A 653 -18.85 -4.81 -14.51
CA GLY A 653 -20.29 -4.81 -14.32
C GLY A 653 -20.83 -5.84 -13.31
N TYR A 654 -19.97 -6.58 -12.62
CA TYR A 654 -20.40 -7.61 -11.67
C TYR A 654 -21.19 -7.03 -10.48
N ALA A 655 -20.86 -5.83 -10.01
CA ALA A 655 -21.60 -5.15 -8.95
C ALA A 655 -23.11 -5.05 -9.26
N THR A 656 -23.46 -4.69 -10.49
CA THR A 656 -24.85 -4.60 -10.95
C THR A 656 -25.50 -5.98 -11.02
N THR A 657 -24.79 -6.98 -11.53
CA THR A 657 -25.28 -8.38 -11.60
C THR A 657 -25.56 -8.91 -10.20
N LEU A 658 -24.63 -8.74 -9.26
CA LEU A 658 -24.77 -9.21 -7.88
C LEU A 658 -25.94 -8.53 -7.17
N ARG A 659 -26.05 -7.21 -7.27
CA ARG A 659 -27.15 -6.45 -6.67
C ARG A 659 -28.52 -6.88 -7.21
N SER A 660 -28.62 -7.07 -8.51
CA SER A 660 -29.85 -7.54 -9.15
C SER A 660 -30.23 -8.95 -8.68
N ALA A 661 -29.27 -9.86 -8.60
CA ALA A 661 -29.51 -11.25 -8.18
C ALA A 661 -29.85 -11.38 -6.69
N THR A 662 -29.34 -10.49 -5.84
CA THR A 662 -29.45 -10.56 -4.38
C THR A 662 -30.40 -9.51 -3.78
N GLN A 663 -31.17 -8.83 -4.62
CA GLN A 663 -32.06 -7.73 -4.19
C GLN A 663 -31.33 -6.64 -3.40
N GLY A 664 -30.09 -6.34 -3.80
CA GLY A 664 -29.23 -5.34 -3.17
C GLY A 664 -28.49 -5.79 -1.90
N ARG A 665 -28.68 -7.04 -1.47
CA ARG A 665 -28.08 -7.57 -0.23
C ARG A 665 -26.68 -8.18 -0.40
N GLY A 666 -26.27 -8.49 -1.62
CA GLY A 666 -24.95 -9.02 -1.90
C GLY A 666 -23.89 -7.93 -2.01
N THR A 667 -22.71 -8.18 -1.45
CA THR A 667 -21.52 -7.36 -1.59
C THR A 667 -20.36 -8.21 -2.05
N PHE A 668 -19.37 -7.61 -2.69
CA PHE A 668 -18.12 -8.29 -2.99
C PHE A 668 -16.94 -7.34 -2.86
N SER A 669 -15.78 -7.93 -2.63
CA SER A 669 -14.48 -7.28 -2.77
C SER A 669 -13.63 -8.08 -3.72
N MET A 670 -12.69 -7.41 -4.40
CA MET A 670 -11.70 -8.07 -5.23
C MET A 670 -10.36 -7.38 -5.09
N THR A 671 -9.29 -8.18 -5.14
CA THR A 671 -7.92 -7.71 -5.15
C THR A 671 -7.17 -8.41 -6.26
N PHE A 672 -6.21 -7.71 -6.89
CA PHE A 672 -5.30 -8.37 -7.82
C PHE A 672 -4.46 -9.41 -7.07
N ASP A 673 -4.34 -10.61 -7.65
CA ASP A 673 -3.54 -11.70 -7.08
C ASP A 673 -2.34 -12.02 -7.97
N HIS A 674 -2.57 -12.50 -9.18
CA HIS A 674 -1.51 -12.90 -10.11
C HIS A 674 -2.00 -12.87 -11.57
N TYR A 675 -1.11 -13.17 -12.50
CA TYR A 675 -1.42 -13.36 -13.90
C TYR A 675 -1.49 -14.85 -14.26
N GLU A 676 -2.46 -15.24 -15.09
CA GLU A 676 -2.58 -16.60 -15.63
C GLU A 676 -2.73 -16.58 -17.16
N ASP A 677 -2.44 -17.72 -17.79
CA ASP A 677 -2.61 -17.90 -19.22
C ASP A 677 -4.08 -17.73 -19.63
N VAL A 678 -4.30 -16.92 -20.65
CA VAL A 678 -5.60 -16.76 -21.28
C VAL A 678 -5.96 -18.03 -22.05
N PRO A 679 -7.20 -18.54 -21.99
CA PRO A 679 -7.63 -19.66 -22.83
C PRO A 679 -7.39 -19.37 -24.32
N LYS A 680 -6.99 -20.42 -25.06
CA LYS A 680 -6.54 -20.28 -26.46
C LYS A 680 -7.54 -19.54 -27.37
N SER A 681 -8.83 -19.82 -27.23
CA SER A 681 -9.87 -19.16 -28.01
C SER A 681 -9.94 -17.65 -27.76
N ILE A 682 -9.81 -17.24 -26.51
CA ILE A 682 -9.81 -15.84 -26.09
C ILE A 682 -8.51 -15.15 -26.52
N ALA A 683 -7.37 -15.85 -26.38
CA ALA A 683 -6.08 -15.33 -26.83
C ALA A 683 -6.09 -15.02 -28.35
N GLU A 684 -6.68 -15.89 -29.17
CA GLU A 684 -6.84 -15.67 -30.60
C GLU A 684 -7.68 -14.43 -30.92
N GLU A 685 -8.75 -14.19 -30.16
CA GLU A 685 -9.58 -12.99 -30.30
C GLU A 685 -8.79 -11.71 -29.93
N ILE A 686 -8.03 -11.75 -28.84
CA ILE A 686 -7.19 -10.63 -28.40
C ILE A 686 -6.14 -10.30 -29.47
N ILE A 687 -5.46 -11.31 -30.00
CA ILE A 687 -4.45 -11.15 -31.05
C ILE A 687 -5.05 -10.52 -32.32
N LYS A 688 -6.23 -11.00 -32.74
CA LYS A 688 -6.93 -10.44 -33.92
C LYS A 688 -7.36 -9.00 -33.70
N LYS A 689 -7.86 -8.67 -32.51
CA LYS A 689 -8.33 -7.32 -32.18
C LYS A 689 -7.19 -6.30 -32.19
N ASN A 690 -5.99 -6.71 -31.81
CA ASN A 690 -4.81 -5.85 -31.75
C ASN A 690 -3.94 -5.87 -33.02
N GLY A 691 -4.47 -6.36 -34.15
CA GLY A 691 -3.77 -6.34 -35.43
C GLY A 691 -2.60 -7.32 -35.55
N GLY A 692 -2.47 -8.25 -34.62
CA GLY A 692 -1.51 -9.33 -34.70
C GLY A 692 -1.87 -10.28 -35.83
N ASN A 693 -0.97 -10.48 -36.78
CA ASN A 693 -1.13 -11.55 -37.76
C ASN A 693 -0.99 -12.90 -37.06
N GLY A 694 -2.09 -13.59 -36.90
CA GLY A 694 -2.11 -14.96 -36.41
C GLY A 694 -1.57 -15.95 -37.48
N GLU A 695 -0.29 -15.84 -37.86
CA GLU A 695 0.46 -16.83 -38.62
C GLU A 695 1.79 -17.16 -37.91
#